data_d90c755c8a64b40af00b39bab39b5019
#
_entry.id   d90c755c8a64b40af00b39bab39b5019
#
_cell.length_a   1.000
_cell.length_b   1.000
_cell.length_c   1.000
_cell.angle_alpha   90.00
_cell.angle_beta   90.00
_cell.angle_gamma   90.00
#
_symmetry.space_group_name_H-M   'P 1'
#
loop_
_entity.id
_entity.type
_entity.pdbx_description
1 polymer ?
#
loop_
_entity_poly.entity_id
_entity_poly.type
_entity_poly.pdbx_seq_one_letter_code
_entity_poly.pdbx_strand_id
1 'polypeptide(L)'
;MATIPGTAGNDSLTGGVDPDLITGEAGNDTLNGAGGADTVDGGTGADLLIWDEVPVVGSVVDTYHGGSGDEGFDTSPYSQNGGDTLALVDAGGGDGFTVVLTDSHTGTVTGSYGNTLNFDGFERLVTGDGDDYINASGAAGVGGVGIRVHTGAGDDTVEGGAQTDYIHTGAGDDLVMAGDGNDVIEAGSGNDTVYGEAGNDGIRWGDGSYDGPIGNDVFDGGTGYNSLNAWQNDSSGAGVNMVLSSGSSGTVDATGAATGHLDFTNFENLLTGGGNDTVDGSAAGVNGFRVWTSWGNDSIIGSAGNDQLEGGHGADTINAGAGNDAISMTGELFAPVAPPDTETDTLVLTDGFGQDTVRAFNIAVGTDSGGNVTPIDQFDVSGLHDADGNPVDLADVTVGTFTDGNGVSHAQLTFPNGETLVLFGVDADDLTRAKLHELGIPCFCRGTLIATNRGEVPVEQLEVADMVVTRDHGLRPLRWIGSRVLDAVDLAAVPRLRPIRIRAGALGHDLPSRDLLVSPQHRILVRSAIAQRMFGCAEVLVAAKQLLQIEGFEQVDASEVEYFHLLFDAHEIVRSNGAETESLYTGPQALRAVGAAARDEILTLFPQLRDTPGVAARPLIPGARARQLAQRHARNGKNLIC
;
A
#
# COMPACT_ATOMS: atom_id res chain seq x y z
N MET A 1 -16.25 59.33 14.36
CA MET A 1 -14.97 58.73 14.00
C MET A 1 -14.11 58.77 15.29
N ALA A 2 -14.01 57.65 15.95
CA ALA A 2 -13.06 57.47 17.03
C ALA A 2 -11.68 57.10 16.45
N THR A 3 -10.62 57.31 17.21
CA THR A 3 -9.30 56.79 16.88
C THR A 3 -8.89 55.85 17.99
N ILE A 4 -8.59 54.60 17.60
CA ILE A 4 -8.26 53.48 18.50
C ILE A 4 -6.85 53.00 18.16
N PRO A 5 -5.81 53.58 18.77
CA PRO A 5 -4.44 53.14 18.49
C PRO A 5 -4.06 51.94 19.37
N GLY A 6 -3.32 51.01 18.78
CA GLY A 6 -2.63 49.95 19.48
C GLY A 6 -1.32 50.41 20.11
N THR A 7 -0.46 49.44 20.38
CA THR A 7 0.86 49.61 21.00
C THR A 7 1.94 48.91 20.13
N ALA A 8 3.15 48.77 20.66
CA ALA A 8 4.20 47.99 19.97
C ALA A 8 4.20 46.50 20.40
N GLY A 9 3.10 45.97 20.83
CA GLY A 9 2.94 44.56 21.20
C GLY A 9 1.56 44.07 20.81
N ASN A 10 1.36 42.77 20.79
CA ASN A 10 0.12 42.14 20.33
C ASN A 10 -1.13 42.72 21.03
N ASP A 11 -1.98 43.39 20.27
CA ASP A 11 -3.19 44.05 20.75
C ASP A 11 -4.46 43.34 20.24
N SER A 12 -5.58 43.55 20.90
CA SER A 12 -6.91 43.14 20.42
C SER A 12 -7.85 44.33 20.51
N LEU A 13 -8.17 44.92 19.37
CA LEU A 13 -8.90 46.16 19.24
C LEU A 13 -10.22 45.95 18.47
N THR A 14 -11.29 46.56 18.97
CA THR A 14 -12.59 46.49 18.28
C THR A 14 -13.21 47.90 18.27
N GLY A 15 -13.70 48.28 17.11
CA GLY A 15 -14.44 49.49 16.85
C GLY A 15 -15.86 49.49 17.40
N GLY A 16 -16.65 50.46 17.00
CA GLY A 16 -18.05 50.62 17.40
C GLY A 16 -19.00 50.47 16.22
N VAL A 17 -20.13 51.18 16.28
CA VAL A 17 -21.14 51.27 15.22
C VAL A 17 -20.99 52.53 14.36
N ASP A 18 -20.12 53.45 14.76
CA ASP A 18 -19.83 54.68 14.05
C ASP A 18 -18.48 54.54 13.31
N PRO A 19 -18.20 55.31 12.26
CA PRO A 19 -16.92 55.27 11.58
C PRO A 19 -15.71 55.43 12.50
N ASP A 20 -14.74 54.49 12.44
CA ASP A 20 -13.57 54.46 13.32
C ASP A 20 -12.25 54.42 12.50
N LEU A 21 -11.17 54.85 13.13
CA LEU A 21 -9.81 54.66 12.68
C LEU A 21 -9.07 53.80 13.70
N ILE A 22 -8.71 52.58 13.33
CA ILE A 22 -8.03 51.60 14.18
C ILE A 22 -6.62 51.37 13.62
N THR A 23 -5.61 51.39 14.47
CA THR A 23 -4.22 51.10 14.08
C THR A 23 -3.59 50.12 15.06
N GLY A 24 -3.02 49.00 14.59
CA GLY A 24 -2.34 47.98 15.42
C GLY A 24 -0.95 48.47 15.87
N GLU A 25 -0.26 49.22 15.03
CA GLU A 25 1.11 49.72 15.18
C GLU A 25 2.16 48.62 14.96
N ALA A 26 2.52 47.82 15.95
CA ALA A 26 3.50 46.75 15.80
C ALA A 26 3.19 45.58 16.74
N GLY A 27 3.44 44.40 16.30
CA GLY A 27 3.09 43.16 16.99
C GLY A 27 2.13 42.35 16.14
N ASN A 28 1.70 41.20 16.62
CA ASN A 28 0.68 40.41 15.91
C ASN A 28 -0.68 40.75 16.53
N ASP A 29 -1.42 41.59 15.85
CA ASP A 29 -2.63 42.21 16.36
C ASP A 29 -3.90 41.53 15.88
N THR A 30 -4.99 41.68 16.59
CA THR A 30 -6.33 41.25 16.17
C THR A 30 -7.23 42.47 16.16
N LEU A 31 -7.65 42.89 14.96
CA LEU A 31 -8.38 44.15 14.76
C LEU A 31 -9.74 43.88 14.12
N ASN A 32 -10.80 44.52 14.64
CA ASN A 32 -12.13 44.43 14.11
C ASN A 32 -12.76 45.82 14.03
N GLY A 33 -13.15 46.25 12.83
CA GLY A 33 -13.84 47.54 12.63
C GLY A 33 -15.24 47.57 13.22
N ALA A 34 -15.89 46.43 13.31
CA ALA A 34 -17.31 46.27 13.63
C ALA A 34 -18.22 46.98 12.62
N GLY A 35 -19.14 47.85 13.06
CA GLY A 35 -20.08 48.53 12.15
C GLY A 35 -19.73 49.98 11.92
N GLY A 36 -19.85 50.49 10.73
CA GLY A 36 -19.48 51.86 10.37
C GLY A 36 -18.73 51.88 9.05
N ALA A 37 -18.29 53.03 8.63
CA ALA A 37 -17.34 53.13 7.52
C ALA A 37 -15.94 53.30 8.12
N ASP A 38 -15.24 52.20 8.31
CA ASP A 38 -14.03 52.08 9.11
C ASP A 38 -12.75 52.09 8.28
N THR A 39 -11.67 52.56 8.89
CA THR A 39 -10.32 52.39 8.37
C THR A 39 -9.50 51.64 9.40
N VAL A 40 -8.99 50.48 9.03
CA VAL A 40 -8.20 49.62 9.91
C VAL A 40 -6.83 49.39 9.27
N ASP A 41 -5.77 49.56 10.08
CA ASP A 41 -4.39 49.38 9.66
C ASP A 41 -3.68 48.43 10.65
N GLY A 42 -3.26 47.25 10.18
CA GLY A 42 -2.55 46.25 11.00
C GLY A 42 -1.23 46.77 11.50
N GLY A 43 -0.43 47.37 10.63
CA GLY A 43 0.85 47.96 10.98
C GLY A 43 2.05 47.08 10.63
N THR A 44 2.80 46.58 11.58
CA THR A 44 3.92 45.67 11.35
C THR A 44 3.77 44.41 12.22
N GLY A 45 3.87 43.26 11.59
CA GLY A 45 3.70 41.97 12.25
C GLY A 45 2.72 41.09 11.44
N ALA A 46 2.41 39.95 11.92
CA ALA A 46 1.39 39.09 11.31
C ALA A 46 0.04 39.36 11.99
N ASP A 47 -0.80 40.13 11.32
CA ASP A 47 -2.02 40.67 11.88
C ASP A 47 -3.27 39.91 11.38
N LEU A 48 -4.28 39.83 12.23
CA LEU A 48 -5.60 39.33 11.89
C LEU A 48 -6.61 40.47 11.88
N LEU A 49 -7.06 40.84 10.66
CA LEU A 49 -8.07 41.87 10.50
C LEU A 49 -9.41 41.19 10.17
N ILE A 50 -10.42 41.50 10.97
CA ILE A 50 -11.75 40.89 10.88
C ILE A 50 -12.73 41.91 10.34
N TRP A 51 -13.36 41.60 9.22
CA TRP A 51 -14.44 42.42 8.70
C TRP A 51 -15.77 41.71 8.94
N ASP A 52 -16.53 42.26 9.90
CA ASP A 52 -17.88 41.81 10.21
C ASP A 52 -18.89 42.52 9.31
N GLU A 53 -19.49 41.79 8.37
CA GLU A 53 -20.59 42.35 7.61
C GLU A 53 -21.86 42.40 8.48
N VAL A 54 -22.26 43.58 8.90
CA VAL A 54 -23.48 43.82 9.69
C VAL A 54 -24.59 44.48 8.86
N PRO A 55 -25.88 44.11 9.03
CA PRO A 55 -26.96 44.76 8.34
C PRO A 55 -27.07 46.24 8.76
N VAL A 56 -26.79 47.17 7.85
CA VAL A 56 -26.86 48.61 8.07
C VAL A 56 -27.88 49.25 7.11
N VAL A 57 -28.40 50.43 7.46
CA VAL A 57 -29.26 51.18 6.57
C VAL A 57 -28.40 51.99 5.60
N GLY A 58 -28.27 51.48 4.39
CA GLY A 58 -27.39 52.02 3.33
C GLY A 58 -26.10 51.22 3.19
N SER A 59 -25.48 51.22 2.04
CA SER A 59 -24.16 50.55 1.84
C SER A 59 -23.06 51.33 2.52
N VAL A 60 -22.21 50.60 3.25
CA VAL A 60 -21.01 51.13 3.93
C VAL A 60 -19.79 50.71 3.10
N VAL A 61 -18.75 51.54 3.13
CA VAL A 61 -17.47 51.23 2.50
C VAL A 61 -16.36 51.32 3.54
N ASP A 62 -15.73 50.20 3.80
CA ASP A 62 -14.60 50.08 4.72
C ASP A 62 -13.28 50.07 3.95
N THR A 63 -12.18 50.33 4.64
CA THR A 63 -10.82 50.25 4.07
C THR A 63 -9.89 49.60 5.08
N TYR A 64 -9.32 48.45 4.73
CA TYR A 64 -8.42 47.68 5.57
C TYR A 64 -7.04 47.54 4.92
N HIS A 65 -6.02 47.82 5.71
CA HIS A 65 -4.62 47.65 5.31
C HIS A 65 -3.99 46.60 6.21
N GLY A 66 -3.45 45.52 5.65
CA GLY A 66 -2.71 44.49 6.38
C GLY A 66 -1.49 45.11 7.05
N GLY A 67 -0.69 45.77 6.24
CA GLY A 67 0.45 46.50 6.75
C GLY A 67 1.74 46.30 5.96
N SER A 68 2.86 46.39 6.65
CA SER A 68 4.17 46.11 6.07
C SER A 68 5.05 45.48 7.14
N GLY A 69 5.45 44.24 6.97
CA GLY A 69 6.37 43.55 7.87
C GLY A 69 7.25 42.59 7.11
N ASP A 70 8.18 41.97 7.82
CA ASP A 70 9.00 40.89 7.30
C ASP A 70 8.22 39.58 7.54
N GLU A 71 7.04 39.53 6.95
CA GLU A 71 6.17 38.35 6.98
C GLU A 71 6.88 37.30 6.17
N GLY A 72 7.66 36.48 6.86
CA GLY A 72 8.35 35.37 6.25
C GLY A 72 7.32 34.46 5.59
N PHE A 73 7.26 34.51 4.28
CA PHE A 73 6.41 33.64 3.49
C PHE A 73 6.68 32.19 3.89
N ASP A 74 5.82 31.61 4.71
CA ASP A 74 5.87 30.18 4.92
C ASP A 74 5.35 29.50 3.66
N THR A 75 6.27 28.95 2.90
CA THR A 75 5.96 28.19 1.67
C THR A 75 5.30 26.84 1.93
N SER A 76 5.04 26.51 3.21
CA SER A 76 4.29 25.31 3.56
C SER A 76 2.80 25.51 3.24
N PRO A 77 2.21 24.69 2.37
CA PRO A 77 0.79 24.84 1.99
C PRO A 77 -0.18 24.70 3.17
N TYR A 78 0.28 24.11 4.26
CA TYR A 78 -0.52 23.83 5.47
C TYR A 78 -0.20 24.77 6.65
N SER A 79 0.70 25.72 6.49
CA SER A 79 1.04 26.63 7.57
C SER A 79 -0.02 27.71 7.72
N GLN A 80 -0.59 27.79 8.91
CA GLN A 80 -1.44 28.90 9.32
C GLN A 80 -0.62 30.08 9.90
N ASN A 81 0.72 29.99 9.82
CA ASN A 81 1.63 30.96 10.42
C ASN A 81 2.36 31.74 9.32
N GLY A 82 2.09 33.01 9.20
CA GLY A 82 2.86 33.95 8.37
C GLY A 82 1.99 34.90 7.58
N GLY A 83 2.27 36.18 7.72
CA GLY A 83 1.62 37.27 7.01
C GLY A 83 0.28 37.72 7.60
N ASP A 84 -0.23 38.79 7.03
CA ASP A 84 -1.49 39.36 7.42
C ASP A 84 -2.69 38.59 6.88
N THR A 85 -3.67 38.39 7.73
CA THR A 85 -4.90 37.64 7.40
C THR A 85 -6.11 38.55 7.40
N LEU A 86 -6.84 38.59 6.29
CA LEU A 86 -8.16 39.16 6.23
C LEU A 86 -9.20 38.06 6.45
N ALA A 87 -9.95 38.16 7.53
CA ALA A 87 -11.07 37.26 7.82
C ALA A 87 -12.40 37.98 7.63
N LEU A 88 -13.26 37.41 6.80
CA LEU A 88 -14.60 37.91 6.55
C LEU A 88 -15.60 37.15 7.41
N VAL A 89 -16.51 37.83 8.05
CA VAL A 89 -17.53 37.24 8.93
C VAL A 89 -18.91 37.78 8.54
N ASP A 90 -19.81 36.89 8.16
CA ASP A 90 -21.22 37.24 7.94
C ASP A 90 -22.01 37.13 9.24
N ALA A 91 -22.56 38.23 9.72
CA ALA A 91 -23.41 38.27 10.91
C ALA A 91 -24.77 37.55 10.74
N GLY A 92 -25.19 37.26 9.51
CA GLY A 92 -26.44 36.57 9.17
C GLY A 92 -26.34 35.06 9.00
N GLY A 93 -25.13 34.56 8.80
CA GLY A 93 -24.79 33.14 8.63
C GLY A 93 -25.29 32.53 7.32
N GLY A 94 -24.52 32.61 6.26
CA GLY A 94 -24.67 31.77 5.07
C GLY A 94 -24.96 32.47 3.75
N ASP A 95 -24.84 33.78 3.64
CA ASP A 95 -25.10 34.52 2.38
C ASP A 95 -23.81 34.89 1.61
N GLY A 96 -22.73 34.21 1.75
CA GLY A 96 -21.47 34.32 0.99
C GLY A 96 -20.94 35.71 0.59
N PHE A 97 -19.67 35.81 0.30
CA PHE A 97 -19.01 37.04 -0.14
C PHE A 97 -18.62 36.98 -1.64
N THR A 98 -18.59 38.15 -2.27
CA THR A 98 -17.94 38.29 -3.59
C THR A 98 -16.64 39.05 -3.41
N VAL A 99 -15.51 38.41 -3.68
CA VAL A 99 -14.17 39.00 -3.60
C VAL A 99 -13.58 39.11 -5.00
N VAL A 100 -13.09 40.31 -5.34
CA VAL A 100 -12.38 40.53 -6.59
C VAL A 100 -10.98 41.06 -6.27
N LEU A 101 -9.96 40.30 -6.65
CA LEU A 101 -8.58 40.71 -6.44
C LEU A 101 -8.01 41.42 -7.67
N THR A 102 -7.22 42.43 -7.45
CA THR A 102 -6.48 43.15 -8.48
C THR A 102 -5.01 42.77 -8.53
N ASP A 103 -4.49 42.29 -7.45
CA ASP A 103 -3.24 41.55 -7.30
C ASP A 103 -3.35 40.54 -6.15
N SER A 104 -2.28 39.80 -5.85
CA SER A 104 -2.33 38.72 -4.83
C SER A 104 -2.62 39.19 -3.41
N HIS A 105 -2.58 40.50 -3.12
CA HIS A 105 -2.70 41.07 -1.79
C HIS A 105 -3.73 42.20 -1.69
N THR A 106 -4.34 42.59 -2.80
CA THR A 106 -5.19 43.77 -2.90
C THR A 106 -6.49 43.47 -3.64
N GLY A 107 -7.60 43.94 -3.13
CA GLY A 107 -8.88 43.72 -3.76
C GLY A 107 -10.05 44.45 -3.13
N THR A 108 -11.23 43.97 -3.46
CA THR A 108 -12.50 44.43 -2.94
C THR A 108 -13.37 43.27 -2.53
N VAL A 109 -14.10 43.40 -1.44
CA VAL A 109 -15.14 42.48 -1.00
C VAL A 109 -16.49 43.18 -1.13
N THR A 110 -17.49 42.46 -1.58
CA THR A 110 -18.90 42.86 -1.51
C THR A 110 -19.65 41.78 -0.73
N GLY A 111 -20.25 42.16 0.36
CA GLY A 111 -21.05 41.26 1.18
C GLY A 111 -22.51 41.21 0.76
N SER A 112 -23.26 40.31 1.36
CA SER A 112 -24.66 40.03 1.08
C SER A 112 -25.61 41.21 1.34
N TYR A 113 -25.28 42.08 2.31
CA TYR A 113 -26.06 43.29 2.61
C TYR A 113 -25.65 44.47 1.71
N GLY A 114 -24.72 44.28 0.79
CA GLY A 114 -24.24 45.31 -0.13
C GLY A 114 -23.21 46.28 0.46
N ASN A 115 -22.63 45.93 1.58
CA ASN A 115 -21.46 46.61 2.14
C ASN A 115 -20.23 46.25 1.29
N THR A 116 -19.23 47.15 1.27
CA THR A 116 -18.02 46.95 0.49
C THR A 116 -16.81 47.17 1.36
N LEU A 117 -15.82 46.31 1.24
CA LEU A 117 -14.49 46.49 1.80
C LEU A 117 -13.47 46.66 0.69
N ASN A 118 -12.64 47.71 0.78
CA ASN A 118 -11.40 47.80 -0.01
C ASN A 118 -10.24 47.33 0.88
N PHE A 119 -9.39 46.46 0.39
CA PHE A 119 -8.28 45.95 1.19
C PHE A 119 -6.98 45.92 0.40
N ASP A 120 -5.86 46.04 1.11
CA ASP A 120 -4.49 45.84 0.58
C ASP A 120 -3.54 45.29 1.64
N GLY A 121 -2.46 44.63 1.20
CA GLY A 121 -1.39 44.14 2.08
C GLY A 121 -1.74 42.87 2.84
N PHE A 122 -2.58 41.99 2.32
CA PHE A 122 -2.92 40.72 2.98
C PHE A 122 -2.33 39.53 2.22
N GLU A 123 -1.64 38.64 2.92
CA GLU A 123 -1.08 37.40 2.38
C GLU A 123 -2.08 36.25 2.40
N ARG A 124 -3.16 36.37 3.20
CA ARG A 124 -4.19 35.33 3.35
C ARG A 124 -5.59 35.91 3.42
N LEU A 125 -6.50 35.28 2.68
CA LEU A 125 -7.94 35.57 2.74
C LEU A 125 -8.68 34.38 3.33
N VAL A 126 -9.57 34.62 4.29
CA VAL A 126 -10.49 33.64 4.86
C VAL A 126 -11.90 34.22 4.74
N THR A 127 -12.80 33.52 4.02
CA THR A 127 -14.16 34.07 3.79
C THR A 127 -15.23 33.47 4.71
N GLY A 128 -15.02 32.28 5.23
CA GLY A 128 -15.86 31.72 6.29
C GLY A 128 -16.99 30.82 5.78
N ASP A 129 -18.19 30.96 6.33
CA ASP A 129 -19.35 30.16 5.90
C ASP A 129 -20.14 30.93 4.83
N GLY A 130 -20.79 30.20 3.92
CA GLY A 130 -21.64 30.76 2.87
C GLY A 130 -21.07 30.54 1.48
N ASP A 131 -21.90 30.69 0.45
CA ASP A 131 -21.48 30.43 -0.93
C ASP A 131 -20.65 31.60 -1.45
N ASP A 132 -19.34 31.48 -1.37
CA ASP A 132 -18.38 32.55 -1.69
C ASP A 132 -17.95 32.53 -3.16
N TYR A 133 -17.75 33.71 -3.73
CA TYR A 133 -17.18 33.86 -5.06
C TYR A 133 -15.87 34.67 -5.00
N ILE A 134 -14.75 34.03 -5.30
CA ILE A 134 -13.43 34.63 -5.30
C ILE A 134 -12.93 34.72 -6.73
N ASN A 135 -12.67 35.93 -7.23
CA ASN A 135 -12.12 36.13 -8.56
C ASN A 135 -10.76 36.82 -8.48
N ALA A 136 -9.72 36.04 -8.79
CA ALA A 136 -8.35 36.50 -8.93
C ALA A 136 -7.81 36.36 -10.38
N SER A 137 -8.67 36.03 -11.34
CA SER A 137 -8.27 35.77 -12.74
C SER A 137 -7.57 36.97 -13.41
N GLY A 138 -7.82 38.17 -12.92
CA GLY A 138 -7.14 39.40 -13.35
C GLY A 138 -5.97 39.84 -12.45
N ALA A 139 -5.70 39.13 -11.38
CA ALA A 139 -4.72 39.51 -10.39
C ALA A 139 -3.28 39.28 -10.89
N ALA A 140 -2.45 40.30 -10.78
CA ALA A 140 -1.02 40.19 -11.02
C ALA A 140 -0.35 39.72 -9.73
N GLY A 141 0.35 38.59 -9.76
CA GLY A 141 1.09 38.10 -8.58
C GLY A 141 2.16 39.06 -8.10
N VAL A 142 2.26 39.30 -6.80
CA VAL A 142 3.26 40.14 -6.16
C VAL A 142 4.43 39.26 -5.71
N GLY A 143 5.63 39.62 -6.15
CA GLY A 143 6.83 38.84 -5.78
C GLY A 143 6.91 37.42 -6.36
N GLY A 144 6.04 37.09 -7.34
CA GLY A 144 5.97 35.75 -7.94
C GLY A 144 5.11 34.76 -7.16
N VAL A 145 4.29 35.24 -6.23
CA VAL A 145 3.33 34.47 -5.44
C VAL A 145 1.92 34.88 -5.83
N GLY A 146 1.03 33.89 -5.92
CA GLY A 146 -0.39 34.09 -6.18
C GLY A 146 -1.21 34.34 -4.94
N ILE A 147 -2.46 33.90 -4.95
CA ILE A 147 -3.37 34.09 -3.83
C ILE A 147 -3.26 32.94 -2.82
N ARG A 148 -3.62 33.22 -1.58
CA ARG A 148 -3.85 32.20 -0.56
C ARG A 148 -5.25 32.38 0.02
N VAL A 149 -6.14 31.44 -0.30
CA VAL A 149 -7.57 31.53 0.02
C VAL A 149 -8.02 30.31 0.80
N HIS A 150 -8.85 30.56 1.82
CA HIS A 150 -9.59 29.52 2.54
C HIS A 150 -11.06 29.97 2.61
N THR A 151 -11.95 29.30 1.87
CA THR A 151 -13.34 29.74 1.76
C THR A 151 -14.20 29.23 2.90
N GLY A 152 -14.10 27.96 3.28
CA GLY A 152 -14.73 27.49 4.52
C GLY A 152 -15.88 26.52 4.33
N ALA A 153 -17.12 26.95 4.48
CA ALA A 153 -18.28 26.09 4.27
C ALA A 153 -19.33 26.79 3.43
N GLY A 154 -19.86 26.14 2.44
CA GLY A 154 -20.77 26.65 1.45
C GLY A 154 -20.35 26.17 0.05
N ASP A 155 -21.19 26.36 -0.94
CA ASP A 155 -20.86 25.98 -2.32
C ASP A 155 -20.04 27.12 -2.97
N ASP A 156 -18.71 27.02 -2.87
CA ASP A 156 -17.81 28.10 -3.19
C ASP A 156 -17.31 28.06 -4.66
N THR A 157 -16.97 29.23 -5.19
CA THR A 157 -16.34 29.34 -6.51
C THR A 157 -15.05 30.16 -6.39
N VAL A 158 -13.92 29.57 -6.82
CA VAL A 158 -12.61 30.22 -6.82
C VAL A 158 -12.06 30.24 -8.23
N GLU A 159 -11.81 31.44 -8.78
CA GLU A 159 -11.05 31.68 -9.99
C GLU A 159 -9.67 32.22 -9.60
N GLY A 160 -8.63 31.38 -9.70
CA GLY A 160 -7.24 31.73 -9.39
C GLY A 160 -6.61 32.65 -10.42
N GLY A 161 -5.32 32.91 -10.24
CA GLY A 161 -4.58 33.86 -11.06
C GLY A 161 -3.62 33.23 -12.06
N ALA A 162 -2.47 33.87 -12.24
CA ALA A 162 -1.43 33.41 -13.16
C ALA A 162 -0.12 33.07 -12.41
N GLN A 163 -0.18 32.86 -11.13
CA GLN A 163 0.94 32.53 -10.25
C GLN A 163 0.55 31.37 -9.35
N THR A 164 1.53 30.80 -8.67
CA THR A 164 1.27 29.71 -7.72
C THR A 164 0.26 30.11 -6.65
N ASP A 165 -0.91 29.53 -6.71
CA ASP A 165 -2.02 29.76 -5.81
C ASP A 165 -2.13 28.65 -4.75
N TYR A 166 -2.65 29.00 -3.57
CA TYR A 166 -2.95 28.07 -2.48
C TYR A 166 -4.43 28.20 -2.16
N ILE A 167 -5.22 27.21 -2.59
CA ILE A 167 -6.67 27.23 -2.49
C ILE A 167 -7.14 26.09 -1.61
N HIS A 168 -7.91 26.42 -0.57
CA HIS A 168 -8.59 25.46 0.28
C HIS A 168 -10.05 25.87 0.37
N THR A 169 -10.97 25.08 -0.21
CA THR A 169 -12.38 25.46 -0.25
C THR A 169 -13.14 24.92 0.97
N GLY A 170 -13.02 23.69 1.33
CA GLY A 170 -13.50 23.22 2.63
C GLY A 170 -14.72 22.32 2.58
N ALA A 171 -15.92 22.81 2.87
CA ALA A 171 -17.10 21.96 2.91
C ALA A 171 -18.23 22.56 2.08
N GLY A 172 -18.73 21.83 1.11
CA GLY A 172 -19.76 22.24 0.16
C GLY A 172 -19.42 21.70 -1.24
N ASP A 173 -20.29 21.90 -2.18
CA ASP A 173 -20.07 21.48 -3.57
C ASP A 173 -19.30 22.61 -4.31
N ASP A 174 -17.97 22.53 -4.31
CA ASP A 174 -17.09 23.65 -4.70
C ASP A 174 -16.64 23.59 -6.16
N LEU A 175 -16.38 24.77 -6.74
CA LEU A 175 -15.81 24.92 -8.07
C LEU A 175 -14.50 25.70 -8.01
N VAL A 176 -13.40 25.07 -8.41
CA VAL A 176 -12.07 25.70 -8.49
C VAL A 176 -11.57 25.72 -9.92
N MET A 177 -11.14 26.88 -10.38
CA MET A 177 -10.36 27.10 -11.60
C MET A 177 -9.07 27.79 -11.18
N ALA A 178 -7.95 27.02 -11.03
CA ALA A 178 -6.75 27.55 -10.41
C ALA A 178 -5.97 28.53 -11.28
N GLY A 179 -5.94 28.30 -12.59
CA GLY A 179 -5.37 29.23 -13.57
C GLY A 179 -3.99 28.82 -14.10
N ASP A 180 -3.15 29.81 -14.41
CA ASP A 180 -1.74 29.52 -14.71
C ASP A 180 -0.97 29.48 -13.40
N GLY A 181 -0.08 28.51 -13.23
CA GLY A 181 0.71 28.47 -11.99
C GLY A 181 1.26 27.09 -11.71
N ASN A 182 1.77 26.89 -10.50
CA ASN A 182 1.95 25.54 -9.95
C ASN A 182 1.16 25.52 -8.65
N ASP A 183 -0.10 25.19 -8.76
CA ASP A 183 -1.08 25.46 -7.73
C ASP A 183 -1.21 24.32 -6.73
N VAL A 184 -1.61 24.67 -5.52
CA VAL A 184 -1.88 23.70 -4.46
C VAL A 184 -3.32 23.85 -4.03
N ILE A 185 -4.11 22.80 -4.28
CA ILE A 185 -5.56 22.82 -4.11
C ILE A 185 -5.98 21.71 -3.17
N GLU A 186 -6.79 22.07 -2.19
CA GLU A 186 -7.48 21.15 -1.27
C GLU A 186 -8.98 21.50 -1.34
N ALA A 187 -9.76 20.67 -2.05
CA ALA A 187 -11.17 20.94 -2.29
C ALA A 187 -12.03 20.67 -1.03
N GLY A 188 -11.73 19.60 -0.32
CA GLY A 188 -12.38 19.35 0.96
C GLY A 188 -13.46 18.28 0.91
N SER A 189 -14.63 18.58 1.46
CA SER A 189 -15.76 17.65 1.51
C SER A 189 -16.98 18.20 0.79
N GLY A 190 -17.59 17.40 -0.06
CA GLY A 190 -18.69 17.78 -0.93
C GLY A 190 -18.49 17.20 -2.33
N ASN A 191 -19.28 17.60 -3.30
CA ASN A 191 -19.08 17.14 -4.68
C ASN A 191 -18.37 18.22 -5.48
N ASP A 192 -17.05 18.17 -5.46
CA ASP A 192 -16.19 19.24 -5.92
C ASP A 192 -15.80 19.08 -7.39
N THR A 193 -15.63 20.22 -8.07
CA THR A 193 -15.08 20.27 -9.41
C THR A 193 -13.83 21.14 -9.43
N VAL A 194 -12.68 20.55 -9.77
CA VAL A 194 -11.39 21.24 -9.76
C VAL A 194 -10.73 21.18 -11.13
N TYR A 195 -10.30 22.33 -11.61
CA TYR A 195 -9.46 22.51 -12.79
C TYR A 195 -8.13 23.15 -12.37
N GLY A 196 -7.01 22.40 -12.51
CA GLY A 196 -5.66 22.93 -12.29
C GLY A 196 -5.24 23.91 -13.39
N GLU A 197 -5.75 23.66 -14.60
CA GLU A 197 -5.51 24.44 -15.82
C GLU A 197 -4.05 24.36 -16.32
N ALA A 198 -3.17 25.33 -16.07
CA ALA A 198 -1.82 25.33 -16.67
C ALA A 198 -0.72 25.46 -15.61
N GLY A 199 0.07 24.40 -15.46
CA GLY A 199 1.17 24.36 -14.49
C GLY A 199 1.48 22.95 -14.03
N ASN A 200 2.24 22.85 -12.95
CA ASN A 200 2.45 21.56 -12.28
C ASN A 200 1.71 21.61 -10.97
N ASP A 201 0.48 21.14 -10.98
CA ASP A 201 -0.45 21.34 -9.91
C ASP A 201 -0.48 20.16 -8.94
N GLY A 202 -0.67 20.46 -7.68
CA GLY A 202 -0.88 19.48 -6.62
C GLY A 202 -2.30 19.55 -6.09
N ILE A 203 -3.13 18.57 -6.42
CA ILE A 203 -4.52 18.54 -6.00
C ILE A 203 -4.73 17.42 -4.98
N ARG A 204 -5.33 17.76 -3.85
CA ARG A 204 -5.67 16.81 -2.81
C ARG A 204 -7.15 16.50 -2.82
N TRP A 205 -7.47 15.22 -2.77
CA TRP A 205 -8.81 14.71 -2.63
C TRP A 205 -9.19 14.57 -1.16
N GLY A 206 -10.22 15.29 -0.72
CA GLY A 206 -10.66 15.38 0.67
C GLY A 206 -9.89 16.42 1.51
N ASP A 207 -10.31 16.63 2.74
CA ASP A 207 -9.80 17.65 3.67
C ASP A 207 -8.75 17.11 4.68
N GLY A 208 -8.37 15.83 4.55
CA GLY A 208 -7.46 15.18 5.50
C GLY A 208 -8.08 14.88 6.86
N SER A 209 -9.37 15.09 7.04
CA SER A 209 -10.10 14.65 8.23
C SER A 209 -10.36 13.15 8.20
N TYR A 210 -10.44 12.54 9.39
CA TYR A 210 -10.28 11.09 9.54
C TYR A 210 -11.51 10.24 9.17
N ASP A 211 -12.73 10.72 9.25
CA ASP A 211 -13.93 9.89 9.07
C ASP A 211 -15.13 10.74 8.61
N GLY A 212 -15.23 11.06 7.33
CA GLY A 212 -16.35 11.81 6.80
C GLY A 212 -16.67 11.48 5.33
N PRO A 213 -17.84 11.84 4.82
CA PRO A 213 -18.10 11.77 3.40
C PRO A 213 -17.22 12.81 2.68
N ILE A 214 -16.45 12.37 1.68
CA ILE A 214 -15.63 13.25 0.86
C ILE A 214 -16.49 13.83 -0.26
N GLY A 215 -17.28 12.98 -0.92
CA GLY A 215 -18.19 13.36 -2.00
C GLY A 215 -17.94 12.59 -3.29
N ASN A 216 -18.53 13.10 -4.37
CA ASN A 216 -18.27 12.59 -5.71
C ASN A 216 -17.69 13.72 -6.54
N ASP A 217 -16.40 13.63 -6.79
CA ASP A 217 -15.60 14.75 -7.26
C ASP A 217 -15.15 14.56 -8.70
N VAL A 218 -14.82 15.65 -9.38
CA VAL A 218 -14.28 15.64 -10.72
C VAL A 218 -13.06 16.56 -10.76
N PHE A 219 -11.86 15.98 -10.96
CA PHE A 219 -10.63 16.74 -11.02
C PHE A 219 -9.95 16.63 -12.38
N ASP A 220 -9.56 17.77 -12.93
CA ASP A 220 -8.74 17.87 -14.13
C ASP A 220 -7.44 18.62 -13.79
N GLY A 221 -6.30 17.93 -13.82
CA GLY A 221 -5.00 18.55 -13.59
C GLY A 221 -4.58 19.55 -14.67
N GLY A 222 -5.19 19.46 -15.88
CA GLY A 222 -4.88 20.38 -16.96
C GLY A 222 -3.58 20.07 -17.68
N THR A 223 -2.78 21.11 -17.99
CA THR A 223 -1.52 20.94 -18.74
C THR A 223 -0.32 21.09 -17.81
N GLY A 224 0.60 20.13 -17.84
CA GLY A 224 1.82 20.15 -17.03
C GLY A 224 2.19 18.79 -16.48
N TYR A 225 2.84 18.76 -15.33
CA TYR A 225 3.12 17.55 -14.60
C TYR A 225 2.39 17.60 -13.24
N ASN A 226 1.19 17.03 -13.21
CA ASN A 226 0.26 17.20 -12.11
C ASN A 226 0.32 16.03 -11.12
N SER A 227 0.07 16.32 -9.85
CA SER A 227 0.07 15.36 -8.77
C SER A 227 -1.32 15.28 -8.13
N LEU A 228 -1.89 14.07 -8.12
CA LEU A 228 -3.09 13.75 -7.37
C LEU A 228 -2.69 13.11 -6.04
N ASN A 229 -3.14 13.70 -4.96
CA ASN A 229 -3.00 13.13 -3.62
C ASN A 229 -4.36 12.66 -3.12
N ALA A 230 -4.61 11.35 -3.24
CA ALA A 230 -5.82 10.69 -2.76
C ALA A 230 -5.67 10.15 -1.34
N TRP A 231 -4.81 10.75 -0.54
CA TRP A 231 -4.51 10.31 0.82
C TRP A 231 -5.71 10.49 1.74
N GLN A 232 -6.28 9.37 2.14
CA GLN A 232 -7.30 9.32 3.19
C GLN A 232 -6.67 8.86 4.50
N ASN A 233 -6.76 9.70 5.54
CA ASN A 233 -6.40 9.33 6.89
C ASN A 233 -7.58 8.60 7.56
N ASP A 234 -7.91 7.39 7.09
CA ASP A 234 -8.98 6.60 7.68
C ASP A 234 -8.51 5.93 8.98
N SER A 235 -9.23 6.16 10.07
CA SER A 235 -8.96 5.56 11.38
C SER A 235 -9.13 4.02 11.38
N SER A 236 -9.82 3.46 10.39
CA SER A 236 -10.00 2.01 10.22
C SER A 236 -8.78 1.32 9.60
N GLY A 237 -7.85 2.08 9.01
CA GLY A 237 -6.73 1.55 8.21
C GLY A 237 -7.18 0.99 6.86
N ALA A 238 -8.37 1.36 6.40
CA ALA A 238 -8.82 1.11 5.04
C ALA A 238 -8.18 2.15 4.10
N GLY A 239 -7.89 1.74 2.89
CA GLY A 239 -7.28 2.59 1.87
C GLY A 239 -8.26 3.03 0.80
N VAL A 240 -7.71 3.26 -0.38
CA VAL A 240 -8.49 3.61 -1.58
C VAL A 240 -8.40 2.49 -2.62
N ASN A 241 -9.37 2.49 -3.52
CA ASN A 241 -9.35 1.64 -4.71
C ASN A 241 -9.24 2.56 -5.94
N MET A 242 -8.06 2.59 -6.56
CA MET A 242 -7.78 3.40 -7.75
C MET A 242 -7.79 2.51 -8.99
N VAL A 243 -8.53 2.92 -10.02
CA VAL A 243 -8.60 2.21 -11.31
C VAL A 243 -8.23 3.18 -12.42
N LEU A 244 -7.16 2.88 -13.17
CA LEU A 244 -6.68 3.73 -14.25
C LEU A 244 -7.30 3.34 -15.59
N SER A 245 -7.81 4.32 -16.30
CA SER A 245 -8.28 4.18 -17.68
C SER A 245 -7.24 4.61 -18.72
N SER A 246 -6.23 5.38 -18.29
CA SER A 246 -5.04 5.78 -19.06
C SER A 246 -3.86 5.99 -18.09
N GLY A 247 -2.68 6.36 -18.60
CA GLY A 247 -1.52 6.66 -17.76
C GLY A 247 -1.68 7.89 -16.84
N SER A 248 -2.71 8.71 -17.05
CA SER A 248 -2.94 9.94 -16.27
C SER A 248 -4.41 10.20 -15.94
N SER A 249 -5.28 9.19 -16.08
CA SER A 249 -6.73 9.35 -15.84
C SER A 249 -7.33 8.06 -15.29
N GLY A 250 -8.35 8.19 -14.47
CA GLY A 250 -9.02 7.07 -13.85
C GLY A 250 -10.06 7.48 -12.83
N THR A 251 -10.31 6.57 -11.90
CA THR A 251 -11.22 6.78 -10.76
C THR A 251 -10.58 6.36 -9.46
N VAL A 252 -11.02 6.96 -8.36
CA VAL A 252 -10.67 6.56 -6.99
C VAL A 252 -11.93 6.40 -6.16
N ASP A 253 -12.03 5.29 -5.45
CA ASP A 253 -13.08 5.04 -4.47
C ASP A 253 -12.48 4.88 -3.07
N ALA A 254 -13.01 5.59 -2.08
CA ALA A 254 -12.64 5.37 -0.68
C ALA A 254 -13.26 4.05 -0.16
N THR A 255 -12.50 3.24 0.59
CA THR A 255 -12.93 1.87 0.97
C THR A 255 -13.32 1.71 2.43
N GLY A 256 -13.11 2.72 3.29
CA GLY A 256 -13.27 2.65 4.73
C GLY A 256 -14.48 3.37 5.31
N ALA A 257 -14.25 4.08 6.41
CA ALA A 257 -15.24 4.94 7.04
C ALA A 257 -15.43 6.24 6.24
N ALA A 258 -14.38 6.72 5.59
CA ALA A 258 -14.49 7.73 4.54
C ALA A 258 -15.26 7.15 3.35
N THR A 259 -16.17 7.93 2.79
CA THR A 259 -16.95 7.54 1.61
C THR A 259 -16.84 8.62 0.56
N GLY A 260 -16.49 8.23 -0.66
CA GLY A 260 -16.37 9.18 -1.77
C GLY A 260 -15.93 8.49 -3.04
N HIS A 261 -16.12 9.18 -4.14
CA HIS A 261 -15.72 8.79 -5.48
C HIS A 261 -15.08 9.98 -6.19
N LEU A 262 -14.00 9.74 -6.91
CA LEU A 262 -13.31 10.75 -7.71
C LEU A 262 -13.14 10.25 -9.14
N ASP A 263 -13.60 11.03 -10.10
CA ASP A 263 -13.18 10.94 -11.50
C ASP A 263 -12.02 11.91 -11.75
N PHE A 264 -10.89 11.45 -12.27
CA PHE A 264 -9.73 12.31 -12.50
C PHE A 264 -9.13 12.18 -13.89
N THR A 265 -8.56 13.29 -14.40
CA THR A 265 -7.87 13.36 -15.69
C THR A 265 -6.61 14.24 -15.59
N ASN A 266 -5.60 13.95 -16.41
CA ASN A 266 -4.36 14.73 -16.54
C ASN A 266 -3.51 14.82 -15.26
N PHE A 267 -3.28 13.67 -14.61
CA PHE A 267 -2.37 13.53 -13.48
C PHE A 267 -1.27 12.51 -13.78
N GLU A 268 -0.01 12.93 -13.73
CA GLU A 268 1.17 12.09 -14.00
C GLU A 268 1.75 11.46 -12.74
N ASN A 269 1.44 11.99 -11.57
CA ASN A 269 1.93 11.49 -10.29
C ASN A 269 0.75 11.21 -9.35
N LEU A 270 0.61 9.96 -8.96
CA LEU A 270 -0.54 9.49 -8.16
C LEU A 270 -0.05 9.02 -6.79
N LEU A 271 -0.69 9.52 -5.73
CA LEU A 271 -0.39 9.15 -4.35
C LEU A 271 -1.68 8.67 -3.69
N THR A 272 -1.65 7.50 -3.04
CA THR A 272 -2.85 6.96 -2.37
C THR A 272 -2.81 7.11 -0.84
N GLY A 273 -1.61 7.21 -0.25
CA GLY A 273 -1.45 7.60 1.14
C GLY A 273 -1.38 6.47 2.14
N GLY A 274 -2.28 6.44 3.11
CA GLY A 274 -2.28 5.43 4.17
C GLY A 274 -3.45 4.47 4.06
N GLY A 275 -3.30 3.28 4.65
CA GLY A 275 -4.30 2.22 4.56
C GLY A 275 -3.90 1.14 3.56
N ASN A 276 -4.74 0.15 3.34
CA ASN A 276 -4.44 -0.91 2.37
C ASN A 276 -5.04 -0.55 1.02
N ASP A 277 -4.22 -0.04 0.13
CA ASP A 277 -4.63 0.51 -1.14
C ASP A 277 -4.65 -0.54 -2.26
N THR A 278 -5.51 -0.33 -3.23
CA THR A 278 -5.53 -1.11 -4.46
C THR A 278 -5.41 -0.18 -5.65
N VAL A 279 -4.42 -0.42 -6.51
CA VAL A 279 -4.22 0.31 -7.76
C VAL A 279 -4.28 -0.67 -8.92
N ASP A 280 -5.25 -0.52 -9.80
CA ASP A 280 -5.38 -1.32 -11.03
C ASP A 280 -5.12 -0.46 -12.26
N GLY A 281 -3.90 -0.54 -12.80
CA GLY A 281 -3.46 0.09 -14.04
C GLY A 281 -3.58 -0.80 -15.27
N SER A 282 -4.14 -2.00 -15.17
CA SER A 282 -4.17 -2.98 -16.27
C SER A 282 -4.87 -2.48 -17.55
N ALA A 283 -5.79 -1.52 -17.42
CA ALA A 283 -6.50 -0.88 -18.53
C ALA A 283 -5.83 0.42 -19.03
N ALA A 284 -4.76 0.91 -18.40
CA ALA A 284 -4.12 2.19 -18.75
C ALA A 284 -3.36 2.19 -20.09
N GLY A 285 -3.19 1.02 -20.70
CA GLY A 285 -2.61 0.87 -22.04
C GLY A 285 -1.09 0.89 -22.04
N VAL A 286 -0.48 1.49 -23.09
CA VAL A 286 0.98 1.49 -23.30
C VAL A 286 1.68 2.76 -22.80
N ASN A 287 0.93 3.72 -22.29
CA ASN A 287 1.49 4.89 -21.64
C ASN A 287 1.64 4.56 -20.16
N GLY A 288 2.85 4.38 -19.68
CA GLY A 288 3.10 4.10 -18.29
C GLY A 288 2.57 5.19 -17.35
N PHE A 289 2.46 4.86 -16.08
CA PHE A 289 2.03 5.78 -15.02
C PHE A 289 2.99 5.73 -13.84
N ARG A 290 2.82 6.68 -12.92
CA ARG A 290 3.55 6.70 -11.68
C ARG A 290 2.60 6.69 -10.50
N VAL A 291 2.84 5.78 -9.55
CA VAL A 291 2.07 5.70 -8.31
C VAL A 291 2.98 5.43 -7.11
N TRP A 292 2.62 6.02 -5.98
CA TRP A 292 3.19 5.77 -4.66
C TRP A 292 2.07 5.48 -3.67
N THR A 293 2.07 4.28 -3.04
CA THR A 293 1.00 3.85 -2.11
C THR A 293 1.30 4.13 -0.65
N SER A 294 2.53 4.45 -0.29
CA SER A 294 2.99 4.98 0.99
C SER A 294 2.93 4.02 2.18
N TRP A 295 1.82 3.89 2.89
CA TRP A 295 1.67 3.10 4.12
C TRP A 295 0.51 2.13 4.00
N GLY A 296 0.76 0.86 4.24
CA GLY A 296 -0.30 -0.16 4.21
C GLY A 296 0.19 -1.47 3.62
N ASN A 297 -0.70 -2.42 3.43
CA ASN A 297 -0.40 -3.62 2.67
C ASN A 297 -1.10 -3.49 1.31
N ASP A 298 -0.37 -3.01 0.33
CA ASP A 298 -0.93 -2.49 -0.89
C ASP A 298 -0.88 -3.50 -2.05
N SER A 299 -1.77 -3.31 -3.01
CA SER A 299 -1.82 -4.14 -4.21
C SER A 299 -1.76 -3.25 -5.45
N ILE A 300 -0.66 -3.35 -6.22
CA ILE A 300 -0.44 -2.55 -7.42
C ILE A 300 -0.40 -3.49 -8.64
N ILE A 301 -1.23 -3.19 -9.64
CA ILE A 301 -1.17 -3.79 -10.97
C ILE A 301 -0.81 -2.68 -11.96
N GLY A 302 0.36 -2.82 -12.58
CA GLY A 302 0.85 -1.92 -13.60
C GLY A 302 0.15 -2.08 -14.95
N SER A 303 0.57 -1.30 -15.92
CA SER A 303 0.01 -1.24 -17.26
C SER A 303 0.77 -2.12 -18.27
N ALA A 304 0.63 -1.83 -19.56
CA ALA A 304 1.48 -2.38 -20.60
C ALA A 304 2.57 -1.37 -21.07
N GLY A 305 2.71 -0.27 -20.38
CA GLY A 305 3.71 0.79 -20.60
C GLY A 305 4.83 0.71 -19.58
N ASN A 306 5.76 1.66 -19.62
CA ASN A 306 6.83 1.73 -18.65
C ASN A 306 6.36 2.47 -17.40
N ASP A 307 6.12 1.75 -16.33
CA ASP A 307 5.55 2.26 -15.09
C ASP A 307 6.62 2.61 -14.04
N GLN A 308 6.25 3.48 -13.11
CA GLN A 308 7.04 3.79 -11.91
C GLN A 308 6.18 3.49 -10.68
N LEU A 309 6.50 2.39 -9.99
CA LEU A 309 5.67 1.83 -8.94
C LEU A 309 6.42 1.81 -7.61
N GLU A 310 5.87 2.45 -6.59
CA GLU A 310 6.41 2.50 -5.24
C GLU A 310 5.39 1.94 -4.24
N GLY A 311 5.70 0.78 -3.61
CA GLY A 311 4.84 0.15 -2.60
C GLY A 311 4.82 0.93 -1.30
N GLY A 312 5.99 1.21 -0.74
CA GLY A 312 6.08 2.00 0.49
C GLY A 312 6.35 1.16 1.72
N HIS A 313 5.60 1.39 2.79
CA HIS A 313 5.71 0.64 4.02
C HIS A 313 4.56 -0.36 4.14
N GLY A 314 4.88 -1.59 4.45
CA GLY A 314 3.92 -2.67 4.62
C GLY A 314 4.26 -3.89 3.79
N ALA A 315 3.37 -4.85 3.76
CA ALA A 315 3.57 -6.07 2.99
C ALA A 315 2.84 -5.96 1.65
N ASP A 316 3.55 -5.47 0.63
CA ASP A 316 2.98 -5.07 -0.63
C ASP A 316 2.98 -6.18 -1.68
N THR A 317 2.07 -6.09 -2.63
CA THR A 317 2.02 -6.99 -3.78
C THR A 317 2.03 -6.16 -5.05
N ILE A 318 3.11 -6.25 -5.82
CA ILE A 318 3.30 -5.48 -7.04
C ILE A 318 3.38 -6.42 -8.24
N ASN A 319 2.51 -6.21 -9.22
CA ASN A 319 2.59 -6.79 -10.56
C ASN A 319 2.79 -5.64 -11.55
N ALA A 320 3.99 -5.45 -12.04
CA ALA A 320 4.30 -4.30 -12.87
C ALA A 320 3.66 -4.35 -14.27
N GLY A 321 3.23 -5.53 -14.72
CA GLY A 321 2.61 -5.68 -16.03
C GLY A 321 3.62 -5.96 -17.12
N ALA A 322 3.45 -5.34 -18.28
CA ALA A 322 4.39 -5.41 -19.38
C ALA A 322 5.03 -4.03 -19.59
N GLY A 323 6.29 -4.01 -19.97
CA GLY A 323 7.01 -2.74 -20.13
C GLY A 323 8.46 -2.86 -19.70
N ASN A 324 9.08 -1.72 -19.45
CA ASN A 324 10.36 -1.69 -18.74
C ASN A 324 10.16 -0.81 -17.51
N ASP A 325 9.85 -1.45 -16.40
CA ASP A 325 9.30 -0.81 -15.25
C ASP A 325 10.37 -0.48 -14.20
N ALA A 326 10.13 0.60 -13.47
CA ALA A 326 10.92 0.98 -12.34
C ALA A 326 10.11 0.77 -11.05
N ILE A 327 10.55 -0.17 -10.23
CA ILE A 327 9.81 -0.63 -9.05
C ILE A 327 10.65 -0.34 -7.80
N SER A 328 10.02 0.19 -6.76
CA SER A 328 10.57 0.25 -5.41
C SER A 328 9.65 -0.50 -4.45
N MET A 329 10.21 -1.41 -3.67
CA MET A 329 9.46 -2.07 -2.59
C MET A 329 9.21 -1.13 -1.41
N THR A 330 10.10 -0.14 -1.20
CA THR A 330 9.95 0.94 -0.23
C THR A 330 9.81 2.30 -0.94
N GLY A 331 9.36 3.34 -0.24
CA GLY A 331 8.93 4.62 -0.81
C GLY A 331 10.02 5.54 -1.38
N GLU A 332 11.10 5.06 -2.00
CA GLU A 332 12.17 5.94 -2.49
C GLU A 332 12.80 5.49 -3.82
N LEU A 333 12.03 5.58 -4.93
CA LEU A 333 12.54 5.28 -6.28
C LEU A 333 13.75 6.13 -6.70
N PHE A 334 13.89 7.33 -6.15
CA PHE A 334 14.93 8.30 -6.54
C PHE A 334 16.04 8.50 -5.50
N ALA A 335 15.95 7.89 -4.32
CA ALA A 335 17.03 7.94 -3.36
C ALA A 335 18.21 7.04 -3.79
N PRO A 336 19.45 7.40 -3.46
CA PRO A 336 20.62 6.67 -3.94
C PRO A 336 20.74 5.21 -3.46
N VAL A 337 19.99 4.73 -2.55
CA VAL A 337 19.64 3.35 -2.15
C VAL A 337 18.86 3.45 -0.84
N ALA A 338 17.55 3.37 -0.88
CA ALA A 338 16.79 3.12 0.35
C ALA A 338 17.24 1.76 0.93
N PRO A 339 17.52 1.67 2.22
CA PRO A 339 17.72 0.36 2.82
C PRO A 339 16.40 -0.42 2.68
N PRO A 340 16.47 -1.70 2.32
CA PRO A 340 15.27 -2.54 2.32
C PRO A 340 14.69 -2.57 3.74
N ASP A 341 13.38 -2.57 3.85
CA ASP A 341 12.69 -2.70 5.14
C ASP A 341 12.69 -4.14 5.67
N THR A 342 11.83 -4.44 6.62
CA THR A 342 11.72 -5.77 7.26
C THR A 342 10.37 -6.43 7.01
N GLU A 343 9.51 -5.79 6.24
CA GLU A 343 8.20 -6.27 5.83
C GLU A 343 8.34 -7.21 4.62
N THR A 344 7.29 -7.96 4.33
CA THR A 344 7.38 -9.01 3.30
C THR A 344 6.62 -8.61 2.06
N ASP A 345 7.34 -8.15 1.04
CA ASP A 345 6.76 -7.78 -0.23
C ASP A 345 6.73 -8.93 -1.23
N THR A 346 5.84 -8.83 -2.18
CA THR A 346 5.71 -9.81 -3.26
C THR A 346 5.74 -9.11 -4.62
N LEU A 347 6.78 -9.39 -5.39
CA LEU A 347 6.83 -9.00 -6.80
C LEU A 347 6.27 -10.13 -7.67
N VAL A 348 5.17 -9.85 -8.35
CA VAL A 348 4.50 -10.78 -9.26
C VAL A 348 5.04 -10.57 -10.67
N LEU A 349 5.59 -11.62 -11.28
CA LEU A 349 6.13 -11.61 -12.64
C LEU A 349 5.23 -12.44 -13.56
N THR A 350 4.88 -11.88 -14.71
CA THR A 350 4.03 -12.51 -15.72
C THR A 350 4.70 -12.53 -17.09
N ASP A 351 4.22 -13.37 -18.01
CA ASP A 351 4.77 -13.43 -19.37
C ASP A 351 4.82 -12.04 -20.03
N GLY A 352 5.98 -11.69 -20.56
CA GLY A 352 6.20 -10.43 -21.25
C GLY A 352 6.40 -9.22 -20.34
N PHE A 353 6.77 -9.41 -19.06
CA PHE A 353 7.01 -8.31 -18.13
C PHE A 353 8.12 -7.34 -18.55
N GLY A 354 9.01 -7.73 -19.47
CA GLY A 354 9.98 -6.83 -20.11
C GLY A 354 11.35 -6.78 -19.43
N GLN A 355 11.88 -5.57 -19.26
CA GLN A 355 13.20 -5.35 -18.65
C GLN A 355 13.06 -4.41 -17.45
N ASP A 356 12.81 -4.97 -16.29
CA ASP A 356 12.47 -4.20 -15.10
C ASP A 356 13.66 -3.96 -14.19
N THR A 357 13.54 -2.89 -13.43
CA THR A 357 14.49 -2.53 -12.38
C THR A 357 13.78 -2.47 -11.04
N VAL A 358 14.34 -3.14 -10.03
CA VAL A 358 13.77 -3.19 -8.69
C VAL A 358 14.76 -2.64 -7.68
N ARG A 359 14.28 -1.76 -6.83
CA ARG A 359 15.03 -1.17 -5.70
C ARG A 359 14.47 -1.65 -4.38
N ALA A 360 15.30 -1.61 -3.35
CA ALA A 360 14.95 -1.98 -1.98
C ALA A 360 14.43 -3.42 -1.81
N PHE A 361 14.67 -4.31 -2.76
CA PHE A 361 14.29 -5.72 -2.65
C PHE A 361 15.16 -6.43 -1.58
N ASN A 362 14.53 -6.92 -0.52
CA ASN A 362 15.20 -7.49 0.63
C ASN A 362 15.40 -9.01 0.49
N ILE A 363 16.57 -9.40 0.00
CA ILE A 363 16.97 -10.81 -0.10
C ILE A 363 17.39 -11.45 1.24
N ALA A 364 17.40 -10.68 2.34
CA ALA A 364 17.74 -11.24 3.64
C ALA A 364 16.69 -12.26 4.07
N VAL A 365 17.09 -13.16 4.93
CA VAL A 365 16.19 -14.16 5.49
C VAL A 365 15.75 -13.72 6.89
N GLY A 366 14.47 -13.45 7.04
CA GLY A 366 13.83 -13.20 8.32
C GLY A 366 13.34 -14.48 8.98
N THR A 367 12.82 -14.37 10.18
CA THR A 367 12.09 -15.44 10.85
C THR A 367 10.65 -14.98 11.02
N ASP A 368 9.72 -15.71 10.42
CA ASP A 368 8.29 -15.45 10.63
C ASP A 368 7.88 -15.65 12.09
N SER A 369 6.69 -15.26 12.46
CA SER A 369 6.12 -15.44 13.80
C SER A 369 6.08 -16.92 14.26
N GLY A 370 6.22 -17.86 13.33
CA GLY A 370 6.34 -19.30 13.56
C GLY A 370 7.78 -19.79 13.76
N GLY A 371 8.79 -18.91 13.61
CA GLY A 371 10.21 -19.22 13.69
C GLY A 371 10.75 -19.94 12.44
N ASN A 372 10.07 -19.83 11.30
CA ASN A 372 10.59 -20.30 10.02
C ASN A 372 11.45 -19.19 9.39
N VAL A 373 12.52 -19.62 8.73
CA VAL A 373 13.38 -18.73 7.96
C VAL A 373 12.73 -18.56 6.59
N THR A 374 12.33 -17.34 6.24
CA THR A 374 11.75 -16.98 4.94
C THR A 374 12.54 -15.81 4.37
N PRO A 375 12.70 -15.67 3.04
CA PRO A 375 13.10 -14.40 2.46
C PRO A 375 12.13 -13.32 2.93
N ILE A 376 12.62 -12.13 3.16
CA ILE A 376 11.78 -11.00 3.52
C ILE A 376 10.92 -10.69 2.29
N ASP A 377 11.51 -10.40 1.13
CA ASP A 377 10.74 -10.22 -0.10
C ASP A 377 10.72 -11.47 -0.98
N GLN A 378 9.71 -11.59 -1.81
CA GLN A 378 9.44 -12.78 -2.60
C GLN A 378 9.11 -12.46 -4.05
N PHE A 379 9.49 -13.36 -4.96
CA PHE A 379 8.99 -13.39 -6.32
C PHE A 379 7.80 -14.35 -6.43
N ASP A 380 6.70 -13.89 -7.02
CA ASP A 380 5.67 -14.78 -7.56
C ASP A 380 5.89 -14.90 -9.07
N VAL A 381 6.52 -15.97 -9.49
CA VAL A 381 6.79 -16.29 -10.90
C VAL A 381 5.68 -17.16 -11.52
N SER A 382 4.54 -17.20 -10.89
CA SER A 382 3.43 -18.10 -11.22
C SER A 382 2.81 -17.83 -12.59
N GLY A 383 2.97 -16.62 -13.07
CA GLY A 383 2.50 -16.21 -14.40
C GLY A 383 3.54 -16.35 -15.51
N LEU A 384 4.74 -16.89 -15.24
CA LEU A 384 5.80 -17.00 -16.23
C LEU A 384 5.85 -18.38 -16.91
N HIS A 385 5.96 -18.37 -18.24
CA HIS A 385 6.12 -19.57 -19.06
C HIS A 385 7.33 -19.42 -20.00
N ASP A 386 7.94 -20.55 -20.39
CA ASP A 386 8.94 -20.57 -21.44
C ASP A 386 8.30 -20.45 -22.84
N ALA A 387 9.11 -20.40 -23.90
CA ALA A 387 8.65 -20.31 -25.28
C ALA A 387 7.79 -21.52 -25.73
N ASP A 388 7.86 -22.63 -25.01
CA ASP A 388 7.08 -23.85 -25.27
C ASP A 388 5.79 -23.91 -24.43
N GLY A 389 5.55 -22.89 -23.58
CA GLY A 389 4.39 -22.77 -22.69
C GLY A 389 4.51 -23.58 -21.39
N ASN A 390 5.72 -24.03 -21.02
CA ASN A 390 5.93 -24.67 -19.74
C ASN A 390 6.18 -23.58 -18.67
N PRO A 391 5.71 -23.79 -17.43
CA PRO A 391 6.02 -22.87 -16.34
C PRO A 391 7.53 -22.72 -16.15
N VAL A 392 7.98 -21.46 -15.98
CA VAL A 392 9.38 -21.15 -15.69
C VAL A 392 9.74 -21.65 -14.30
N ASP A 393 10.81 -22.43 -14.21
CA ASP A 393 11.42 -22.80 -12.95
C ASP A 393 12.77 -22.09 -12.73
N LEU A 394 13.34 -22.23 -11.55
CA LEU A 394 14.60 -21.57 -11.21
C LEU A 394 15.82 -22.09 -11.96
N ALA A 395 15.72 -23.27 -12.62
CA ALA A 395 16.79 -23.78 -13.47
C ALA A 395 16.85 -23.03 -14.79
N ASP A 396 15.73 -22.43 -15.19
CA ASP A 396 15.57 -21.65 -16.42
C ASP A 396 16.08 -20.22 -16.28
N VAL A 397 16.23 -19.73 -15.01
CA VAL A 397 16.66 -18.35 -14.71
C VAL A 397 18.19 -18.27 -14.62
N THR A 398 18.78 -17.37 -15.38
CA THR A 398 20.22 -17.09 -15.33
C THR A 398 20.47 -15.87 -14.44
N VAL A 399 21.38 -16.02 -13.46
CA VAL A 399 21.87 -14.90 -12.63
C VAL A 399 23.14 -14.33 -13.27
N GLY A 400 23.11 -13.05 -13.58
CA GLY A 400 24.23 -12.29 -14.14
C GLY A 400 24.46 -11.00 -13.36
N THR A 401 25.34 -10.15 -13.88
CA THR A 401 25.67 -8.85 -13.28
C THR A 401 25.33 -7.72 -14.26
N PHE A 402 24.59 -6.74 -13.79
CA PHE A 402 24.35 -5.47 -14.46
C PHE A 402 25.25 -4.39 -13.81
N THR A 403 25.87 -3.54 -14.61
CA THR A 403 26.66 -2.40 -14.10
C THR A 403 25.97 -1.10 -14.48
N ASP A 404 25.63 -0.28 -13.51
CA ASP A 404 24.96 1.00 -13.71
C ASP A 404 25.88 2.08 -14.28
N GLY A 405 25.32 3.26 -14.60
CA GLY A 405 26.05 4.40 -15.13
C GLY A 405 27.13 4.98 -14.19
N ASN A 406 27.09 4.63 -12.90
CA ASN A 406 28.06 5.02 -11.87
C ASN A 406 29.15 3.96 -11.67
N GLY A 407 29.07 2.83 -12.39
CA GLY A 407 30.02 1.72 -12.29
C GLY A 407 29.74 0.77 -11.11
N VAL A 408 28.55 0.83 -10.50
CA VAL A 408 28.12 -0.08 -9.44
C VAL A 408 27.49 -1.32 -10.07
N SER A 409 27.87 -2.49 -9.55
CA SER A 409 27.35 -3.78 -10.00
C SER A 409 26.13 -4.21 -9.20
N HIS A 410 25.14 -4.75 -9.88
CA HIS A 410 23.86 -5.22 -9.35
C HIS A 410 23.54 -6.60 -9.92
N ALA A 411 22.76 -7.39 -9.21
CA ALA A 411 22.29 -8.66 -9.72
C ALA A 411 21.27 -8.47 -10.85
N GLN A 412 21.42 -9.26 -11.92
CA GLN A 412 20.46 -9.33 -13.01
C GLN A 412 19.97 -10.76 -13.18
N LEU A 413 18.68 -10.94 -13.13
CA LEU A 413 18.01 -12.19 -13.48
C LEU A 413 17.58 -12.12 -14.95
N THR A 414 17.85 -13.18 -15.72
CA THR A 414 17.39 -13.30 -17.10
C THR A 414 16.51 -14.54 -17.20
N PHE A 415 15.33 -14.37 -17.75
CA PHE A 415 14.29 -15.38 -17.90
C PHE A 415 14.29 -15.98 -19.33
N PRO A 416 13.66 -17.15 -19.55
CA PRO A 416 13.77 -17.91 -20.81
C PRO A 416 13.35 -17.15 -22.06
N ASN A 417 12.35 -16.28 -22.00
CA ASN A 417 11.87 -15.51 -23.15
C ASN A 417 12.65 -14.20 -23.38
N GLY A 418 13.67 -13.94 -22.53
CA GLY A 418 14.55 -12.80 -22.66
C GLY A 418 14.17 -11.60 -21.79
N GLU A 419 13.13 -11.73 -20.95
CA GLU A 419 12.81 -10.76 -19.92
C GLU A 419 13.95 -10.67 -18.91
N THR A 420 14.18 -9.51 -18.34
CA THR A 420 15.24 -9.29 -17.35
C THR A 420 14.75 -8.50 -16.15
N LEU A 421 15.26 -8.85 -14.97
CA LEU A 421 15.01 -8.15 -13.72
C LEU A 421 16.34 -7.74 -13.09
N VAL A 422 16.57 -6.44 -12.92
CA VAL A 422 17.77 -5.92 -12.25
C VAL A 422 17.43 -5.53 -10.82
N LEU A 423 18.09 -6.15 -9.84
CA LEU A 423 17.92 -5.87 -8.42
C LEU A 423 18.99 -4.89 -7.95
N PHE A 424 18.65 -3.61 -7.83
CA PHE A 424 19.57 -2.58 -7.38
C PHE A 424 19.97 -2.77 -5.92
N GLY A 425 21.26 -2.70 -5.63
CA GLY A 425 21.82 -2.91 -4.29
C GLY A 425 22.03 -4.38 -3.90
N VAL A 426 21.62 -5.33 -4.74
CA VAL A 426 21.85 -6.77 -4.53
C VAL A 426 23.05 -7.22 -5.34
N ASP A 427 24.00 -7.94 -4.70
CA ASP A 427 25.14 -8.55 -5.41
C ASP A 427 24.70 -9.87 -6.07
N ALA A 428 25.16 -10.11 -7.31
CA ALA A 428 24.87 -11.36 -8.01
C ALA A 428 25.39 -12.60 -7.24
N ASP A 429 26.50 -12.47 -6.52
CA ASP A 429 27.07 -13.53 -5.69
C ASP A 429 26.18 -13.87 -4.46
N ASP A 430 25.32 -12.93 -4.05
CA ASP A 430 24.35 -13.12 -2.97
C ASP A 430 23.07 -13.85 -3.42
N LEU A 431 22.75 -13.83 -4.73
CA LEU A 431 21.63 -14.56 -5.32
C LEU A 431 22.03 -15.99 -5.71
N THR A 432 22.42 -16.78 -4.73
CA THR A 432 22.68 -18.21 -4.97
C THR A 432 21.36 -18.95 -5.24
N ARG A 433 21.40 -20.00 -6.09
CA ARG A 433 20.24 -20.93 -6.27
C ARG A 433 19.67 -21.41 -4.92
N ALA A 434 20.53 -21.50 -3.90
CA ALA A 434 20.12 -21.85 -2.54
C ALA A 434 19.14 -20.85 -1.91
N LYS A 435 19.30 -19.55 -2.12
CA LYS A 435 18.38 -18.51 -1.61
C LYS A 435 17.04 -18.50 -2.37
N LEU A 436 17.06 -18.80 -3.65
CA LEU A 436 15.87 -18.89 -4.48
C LEU A 436 14.97 -20.12 -4.14
N HIS A 437 15.53 -21.15 -3.46
CA HIS A 437 14.84 -22.41 -3.11
C HIS A 437 14.25 -22.48 -1.68
N GLU A 438 14.20 -21.39 -0.93
CA GLU A 438 13.81 -21.39 0.49
C GLU A 438 12.33 -21.68 0.80
N LEU A 439 11.52 -21.99 -0.20
CA LEU A 439 10.11 -22.34 -0.06
C LEU A 439 9.95 -23.85 0.25
N GLY A 440 9.87 -24.20 1.54
CA GLY A 440 9.71 -25.59 2.01
C GLY A 440 8.27 -26.11 1.89
N ILE A 441 8.04 -27.13 1.08
CA ILE A 441 6.76 -27.78 0.84
C ILE A 441 6.68 -29.15 1.52
N PRO A 442 5.54 -29.58 2.11
CA PRO A 442 5.32 -30.94 2.58
C PRO A 442 5.13 -31.90 1.41
N CYS A 443 6.05 -32.84 1.20
CA CYS A 443 6.04 -33.77 0.06
C CYS A 443 6.39 -35.20 0.45
N PHE A 444 5.88 -36.17 -0.31
CA PHE A 444 6.30 -37.57 -0.27
C PHE A 444 7.43 -37.82 -1.26
N CYS A 445 8.39 -38.67 -0.92
CA CYS A 445 9.38 -39.12 -1.88
C CYS A 445 8.85 -40.26 -2.76
N ARG A 446 9.39 -40.38 -3.99
CA ARG A 446 9.15 -41.51 -4.90
C ARG A 446 9.30 -42.85 -4.17
N GLY A 447 8.43 -43.80 -4.44
CA GLY A 447 8.39 -45.13 -3.81
C GLY A 447 7.63 -45.18 -2.50
N THR A 448 7.11 -44.05 -1.97
CA THR A 448 6.21 -44.06 -0.82
C THR A 448 4.90 -44.76 -1.18
N LEU A 449 4.50 -45.75 -0.38
CA LEU A 449 3.25 -46.48 -0.63
C LEU A 449 2.09 -45.77 0.06
N ILE A 450 1.11 -45.36 -0.70
CA ILE A 450 -0.13 -44.74 -0.24
C ILE A 450 -1.26 -45.78 -0.22
N ALA A 451 -1.98 -45.84 0.89
CA ALA A 451 -3.10 -46.77 1.02
C ALA A 451 -4.30 -46.30 0.19
N THR A 452 -4.81 -47.19 -0.70
CA THR A 452 -5.95 -46.94 -1.57
C THR A 452 -6.99 -48.05 -1.46
N ASN A 453 -8.12 -47.90 -2.13
CA ASN A 453 -9.12 -48.98 -2.28
C ASN A 453 -8.59 -50.20 -3.06
N ARG A 454 -7.45 -50.08 -3.76
CA ARG A 454 -6.76 -51.15 -4.52
C ARG A 454 -5.60 -51.78 -3.73
N GLY A 455 -5.42 -51.39 -2.46
CA GLY A 455 -4.27 -51.72 -1.64
C GLY A 455 -3.24 -50.59 -1.60
N GLU A 456 -2.00 -50.89 -1.24
CA GLU A 456 -0.90 -49.90 -1.19
C GLU A 456 -0.37 -49.68 -2.64
N VAL A 457 -0.37 -48.43 -3.08
CA VAL A 457 0.08 -47.98 -4.42
C VAL A 457 1.25 -47.02 -4.23
N PRO A 458 2.38 -47.17 -4.99
CA PRO A 458 3.45 -46.17 -5.00
C PRO A 458 2.93 -44.79 -5.38
N VAL A 459 3.40 -43.75 -4.71
CA VAL A 459 2.90 -42.37 -4.90
C VAL A 459 3.01 -41.89 -6.35
N GLU A 460 4.07 -42.28 -7.04
CA GLU A 460 4.30 -41.97 -8.45
C GLU A 460 3.38 -42.74 -9.44
N GLN A 461 2.56 -43.63 -8.94
CA GLN A 461 1.58 -44.39 -9.72
C GLN A 461 0.13 -44.02 -9.41
N LEU A 462 -0.05 -43.02 -8.55
CA LEU A 462 -1.37 -42.44 -8.25
C LEU A 462 -1.81 -41.53 -9.40
N GLU A 463 -3.10 -41.58 -9.69
CA GLU A 463 -3.74 -40.71 -10.66
C GLU A 463 -4.89 -39.93 -10.01
N VAL A 464 -5.27 -38.81 -10.64
CA VAL A 464 -6.47 -38.07 -10.23
C VAL A 464 -7.69 -38.98 -10.23
N ALA A 465 -8.55 -38.87 -9.25
CA ALA A 465 -9.70 -39.71 -8.92
C ALA A 465 -9.38 -41.07 -8.28
N ASP A 466 -8.11 -41.44 -8.05
CA ASP A 466 -7.80 -42.59 -7.22
C ASP A 466 -8.39 -42.44 -5.81
N MET A 467 -8.96 -43.51 -5.30
CA MET A 467 -9.61 -43.53 -3.97
C MET A 467 -8.61 -43.85 -2.88
N VAL A 468 -8.13 -42.81 -2.20
CA VAL A 468 -7.14 -42.91 -1.13
C VAL A 468 -7.82 -43.09 0.26
N VAL A 469 -7.23 -43.95 1.08
CA VAL A 469 -7.70 -44.17 2.45
C VAL A 469 -7.25 -43.02 3.34
N THR A 470 -8.21 -42.22 3.80
CA THR A 470 -7.97 -41.17 4.78
C THR A 470 -8.42 -41.62 6.18
N ARG A 471 -7.81 -41.02 7.21
CA ARG A 471 -8.07 -41.39 8.62
C ARG A 471 -9.49 -41.05 9.06
N ASP A 472 -9.95 -39.84 8.74
CA ASP A 472 -11.18 -39.27 9.32
C ASP A 472 -12.40 -39.47 8.42
N HIS A 473 -12.19 -39.59 7.10
CA HIS A 473 -13.28 -39.57 6.13
C HIS A 473 -13.35 -40.83 5.23
N GLY A 474 -12.57 -41.87 5.59
CA GLY A 474 -12.53 -43.12 4.82
C GLY A 474 -11.91 -42.93 3.42
N LEU A 475 -12.52 -43.51 2.40
CA LEU A 475 -12.03 -43.36 1.02
C LEU A 475 -12.39 -41.98 0.46
N ARG A 476 -11.37 -41.26 0.00
CA ARG A 476 -11.51 -39.95 -0.66
C ARG A 476 -10.86 -39.94 -2.03
N PRO A 477 -11.49 -39.34 -3.03
CA PRO A 477 -10.88 -39.23 -4.35
C PRO A 477 -9.72 -38.22 -4.30
N LEU A 478 -8.59 -38.59 -4.88
CA LEU A 478 -7.48 -37.69 -5.12
C LEU A 478 -7.92 -36.63 -6.15
N ARG A 479 -7.80 -35.36 -5.82
CA ARG A 479 -8.25 -34.26 -6.68
C ARG A 479 -7.15 -33.72 -7.55
N TRP A 480 -5.93 -33.76 -7.04
CA TRP A 480 -4.75 -33.32 -7.75
C TRP A 480 -3.50 -34.03 -7.20
N ILE A 481 -2.54 -34.26 -8.07
CA ILE A 481 -1.21 -34.78 -7.74
C ILE A 481 -0.18 -34.06 -8.58
N GLY A 482 0.87 -33.55 -7.96
CA GLY A 482 2.02 -32.96 -8.64
C GLY A 482 3.32 -33.51 -8.10
N SER A 483 4.40 -33.43 -8.88
CA SER A 483 5.74 -33.83 -8.44
C SER A 483 6.78 -32.80 -8.81
N ARG A 484 7.91 -32.86 -8.09
CA ARG A 484 9.11 -32.05 -8.33
C ARG A 484 10.35 -32.87 -8.11
N VAL A 485 11.28 -32.80 -9.04
CA VAL A 485 12.61 -33.42 -8.93
C VAL A 485 13.61 -32.38 -8.44
N LEU A 486 14.44 -32.75 -7.45
CA LEU A 486 15.62 -32.02 -7.01
C LEU A 486 16.85 -32.86 -7.30
N ASP A 487 17.80 -32.32 -8.04
CA ASP A 487 19.02 -33.00 -8.42
C ASP A 487 20.16 -32.85 -7.38
N ALA A 488 21.32 -33.40 -7.68
CA ALA A 488 22.49 -33.34 -6.80
C ALA A 488 22.98 -31.90 -6.56
N VAL A 489 22.81 -31.00 -7.54
CA VAL A 489 23.21 -29.59 -7.44
C VAL A 489 22.27 -28.87 -6.49
N ASP A 490 20.95 -29.08 -6.64
CA ASP A 490 19.94 -28.52 -5.75
C ASP A 490 20.14 -28.97 -4.30
N LEU A 491 20.36 -30.29 -4.10
CA LEU A 491 20.55 -30.87 -2.78
C LEU A 491 21.90 -30.53 -2.14
N ALA A 492 22.91 -30.20 -2.94
CA ALA A 492 24.20 -29.68 -2.44
C ALA A 492 24.10 -28.21 -2.08
N ALA A 493 23.39 -27.42 -2.89
CA ALA A 493 23.15 -26.01 -2.67
C ALA A 493 22.24 -25.78 -1.44
N VAL A 494 21.23 -26.64 -1.24
CA VAL A 494 20.25 -26.54 -0.14
C VAL A 494 20.18 -27.84 0.67
N PRO A 495 21.19 -28.19 1.48
CA PRO A 495 21.24 -29.44 2.22
C PRO A 495 20.01 -29.69 3.13
N ARG A 496 19.30 -28.63 3.54
CA ARG A 496 18.10 -28.73 4.34
C ARG A 496 16.88 -29.28 3.59
N LEU A 497 16.91 -29.34 2.25
CA LEU A 497 15.87 -29.98 1.43
C LEU A 497 16.10 -31.49 1.26
N ARG A 498 17.23 -32.03 1.74
CA ARG A 498 17.49 -33.46 1.71
C ARG A 498 16.40 -34.19 2.49
N PRO A 499 15.94 -35.34 2.00
CA PRO A 499 14.83 -36.06 2.60
C PRO A 499 15.15 -36.53 4.00
N ILE A 500 14.11 -36.65 4.82
CA ILE A 500 14.19 -37.28 6.13
C ILE A 500 13.69 -38.70 6.01
N ARG A 501 14.54 -39.64 6.43
CA ARG A 501 14.18 -41.03 6.58
C ARG A 501 13.62 -41.25 7.98
N ILE A 502 12.45 -41.86 8.03
CA ILE A 502 11.80 -42.38 9.24
C ILE A 502 11.91 -43.88 9.12
N ARG A 503 12.75 -44.50 9.97
CA ARG A 503 12.98 -45.95 9.93
C ARG A 503 11.73 -46.72 10.32
N ALA A 504 11.58 -47.91 9.76
CA ALA A 504 10.51 -48.85 10.15
C ALA A 504 10.42 -49.01 11.68
N GLY A 505 9.22 -48.84 12.24
CA GLY A 505 8.97 -48.93 13.68
C GLY A 505 9.28 -47.64 14.48
N ALA A 506 9.92 -46.60 13.91
CA ALA A 506 10.39 -45.43 14.67
C ALA A 506 9.25 -44.61 15.32
N LEU A 507 8.04 -44.69 14.82
CA LEU A 507 6.88 -44.01 15.42
C LEU A 507 6.26 -44.79 16.60
N GLY A 508 6.60 -46.09 16.73
CA GLY A 508 5.97 -47.03 17.63
C GLY A 508 4.91 -47.90 16.95
N HIS A 509 4.50 -49.02 17.60
CA HIS A 509 3.53 -49.98 17.06
C HIS A 509 3.87 -50.51 15.66
N ASP A 510 5.18 -50.74 15.39
CA ASP A 510 5.73 -51.20 14.12
C ASP A 510 5.45 -50.23 12.94
N LEU A 511 5.26 -48.94 13.22
CA LEU A 511 5.02 -47.89 12.24
C LEU A 511 6.25 -46.98 12.09
N PRO A 512 6.56 -46.52 10.86
CA PRO A 512 6.02 -47.03 9.60
C PRO A 512 6.40 -48.50 9.38
N SER A 513 5.65 -49.22 8.54
CA SER A 513 5.88 -50.65 8.26
C SER A 513 7.18 -50.93 7.49
N ARG A 514 7.70 -49.93 6.83
CA ARG A 514 8.99 -49.84 6.13
C ARG A 514 9.53 -48.42 6.23
N ASP A 515 10.81 -48.19 5.91
CA ASP A 515 11.39 -46.87 5.89
C ASP A 515 10.53 -45.91 5.06
N LEU A 516 10.19 -44.75 5.63
CA LEU A 516 9.41 -43.71 4.99
C LEU A 516 10.33 -42.49 4.74
N LEU A 517 10.45 -42.07 3.48
CA LEU A 517 11.16 -40.86 3.09
C LEU A 517 10.15 -39.75 2.80
N VAL A 518 10.40 -38.60 3.40
CA VAL A 518 9.55 -37.42 3.23
C VAL A 518 10.39 -36.13 3.17
N SER A 519 9.82 -35.06 2.67
CA SER A 519 10.48 -33.75 2.75
C SER A 519 10.61 -33.32 4.21
N PRO A 520 11.59 -32.45 4.54
CA PRO A 520 11.79 -31.97 5.91
C PRO A 520 10.58 -31.28 6.53
N GLN A 521 9.75 -30.67 5.73
CA GLN A 521 8.54 -29.96 6.19
C GLN A 521 7.30 -30.86 6.27
N HIS A 522 7.35 -32.05 5.70
CA HIS A 522 6.22 -33.01 5.74
C HIS A 522 5.86 -33.36 7.17
N ARG A 523 4.58 -33.28 7.52
CA ARG A 523 4.12 -33.47 8.90
C ARG A 523 3.61 -34.89 9.13
N ILE A 524 4.05 -35.40 10.26
CA ILE A 524 3.69 -36.71 10.78
C ILE A 524 2.66 -36.54 11.89
N LEU A 525 1.63 -37.35 11.89
CA LEU A 525 0.67 -37.36 13.00
C LEU A 525 1.30 -37.95 14.23
N VAL A 526 1.45 -37.13 15.26
CA VAL A 526 1.86 -37.56 16.61
C VAL A 526 0.63 -37.69 17.48
N ARG A 527 0.46 -38.88 18.10
CA ARG A 527 -0.64 -39.17 19.00
C ARG A 527 -0.10 -39.67 20.34
N SER A 528 -0.12 -38.80 21.36
CA SER A 528 0.47 -39.18 22.64
C SER A 528 -0.10 -38.41 23.85
N ALA A 529 0.05 -39.02 25.05
CA ALA A 529 -0.26 -38.33 26.29
C ALA A 529 0.66 -37.10 26.55
N ILE A 530 1.84 -37.03 25.91
CA ILE A 530 2.73 -35.88 26.02
C ILE A 530 2.15 -34.72 25.18
N ALA A 531 1.66 -34.98 23.97
CA ALA A 531 0.96 -34.00 23.14
C ALA A 531 -0.28 -33.45 23.87
N GLN A 532 -1.09 -34.33 24.46
CA GLN A 532 -2.27 -33.95 25.26
C GLN A 532 -1.90 -32.96 26.38
N ARG A 533 -0.80 -33.22 27.11
CA ARG A 533 -0.36 -32.36 28.22
C ARG A 533 0.23 -31.02 27.75
N MET A 534 0.86 -31.00 26.58
CA MET A 534 1.54 -29.81 26.07
C MET A 534 0.62 -28.86 25.30
N PHE A 535 -0.38 -29.41 24.58
CA PHE A 535 -1.18 -28.69 23.63
C PHE A 535 -2.70 -28.75 23.87
N GLY A 536 -3.14 -29.55 24.87
CA GLY A 536 -4.57 -29.74 25.13
C GLY A 536 -5.26 -30.72 24.19
N CYS A 537 -4.54 -31.29 23.21
CA CYS A 537 -5.05 -32.27 22.25
C CYS A 537 -4.10 -33.45 22.12
N ALA A 538 -4.67 -34.66 21.98
CA ALA A 538 -3.88 -35.90 21.92
C ALA A 538 -3.19 -36.08 20.56
N GLU A 539 -3.72 -35.49 19.51
CA GLU A 539 -3.27 -35.60 18.12
C GLU A 539 -2.82 -34.27 17.59
N VAL A 540 -1.62 -34.22 17.05
CA VAL A 540 -1.01 -33.02 16.47
C VAL A 540 -0.16 -33.38 15.25
N LEU A 541 0.00 -32.44 14.30
CA LEU A 541 0.87 -32.59 13.15
C LEU A 541 2.21 -31.89 13.41
N VAL A 542 3.30 -32.64 13.22
CA VAL A 542 4.68 -32.20 13.51
C VAL A 542 5.58 -32.44 12.31
N ALA A 543 6.27 -31.39 11.83
CA ALA A 543 7.17 -31.50 10.70
C ALA A 543 8.35 -32.47 10.99
N ALA A 544 8.69 -33.32 10.05
CA ALA A 544 9.70 -34.38 10.21
C ALA A 544 11.07 -33.82 10.65
N LYS A 545 11.47 -32.65 10.17
CA LYS A 545 12.72 -31.97 10.59
C LYS A 545 12.78 -31.64 12.09
N GLN A 546 11.66 -31.51 12.75
CA GLN A 546 11.60 -31.23 14.19
C GLN A 546 11.72 -32.49 15.05
N LEU A 547 11.67 -33.67 14.42
CA LEU A 547 11.72 -34.98 15.06
C LEU A 547 13.11 -35.66 14.97
N LEU A 548 14.10 -35.00 14.36
CA LEU A 548 15.47 -35.54 14.18
C LEU A 548 16.19 -35.92 15.49
N GLN A 549 15.70 -35.48 16.64
CA GLN A 549 16.23 -35.87 17.95
C GLN A 549 15.68 -37.22 18.45
N ILE A 550 14.75 -37.83 17.73
CA ILE A 550 14.16 -39.14 18.06
C ILE A 550 14.91 -40.20 17.28
N GLU A 551 15.22 -41.30 17.94
CA GLU A 551 15.87 -42.45 17.33
C GLU A 551 15.05 -42.97 16.14
N GLY A 552 15.71 -43.19 15.01
CA GLY A 552 15.06 -43.62 13.76
C GLY A 552 14.64 -42.50 12.83
N PHE A 553 14.87 -41.21 13.19
CA PHE A 553 14.72 -40.08 12.31
C PHE A 553 16.10 -39.54 11.89
N GLU A 554 16.39 -39.51 10.62
CA GLU A 554 17.68 -39.02 10.11
C GLU A 554 17.50 -38.32 8.76
N GLN A 555 18.22 -37.23 8.56
CA GLN A 555 18.34 -36.62 7.25
C GLN A 555 19.34 -37.44 6.43
N VAL A 556 18.98 -37.79 5.19
CA VAL A 556 19.78 -38.67 4.36
C VAL A 556 20.33 -37.93 3.14
N ASP A 557 21.58 -38.24 2.80
CA ASP A 557 22.16 -37.78 1.56
C ASP A 557 21.50 -38.50 0.37
N ALA A 558 21.14 -37.72 -0.64
CA ALA A 558 20.60 -38.20 -1.89
C ALA A 558 21.26 -37.42 -3.05
N SER A 559 21.47 -38.11 -4.17
CA SER A 559 21.95 -37.46 -5.40
C SER A 559 20.80 -36.90 -6.25
N GLU A 560 19.57 -37.30 -5.95
CA GLU A 560 18.34 -36.87 -6.57
C GLU A 560 17.19 -37.25 -5.66
N VAL A 561 16.14 -36.45 -5.61
CA VAL A 561 14.89 -36.79 -4.93
C VAL A 561 13.72 -36.23 -5.72
N GLU A 562 12.69 -37.05 -5.92
CA GLU A 562 11.43 -36.59 -6.48
C GLU A 562 10.38 -36.55 -5.37
N TYR A 563 9.82 -35.35 -5.19
CA TYR A 563 8.84 -35.02 -4.18
C TYR A 563 7.43 -34.95 -4.78
N PHE A 564 6.44 -35.60 -4.17
CA PHE A 564 5.04 -35.67 -4.60
C PHE A 564 4.10 -35.02 -3.61
N HIS A 565 3.09 -34.32 -4.14
CA HIS A 565 2.02 -33.66 -3.39
C HIS A 565 0.68 -34.29 -3.70
N LEU A 566 -0.13 -34.54 -2.68
CA LEU A 566 -1.48 -35.11 -2.81
C LEU A 566 -2.52 -34.12 -2.28
N LEU A 567 -3.47 -33.68 -3.13
CA LEU A 567 -4.53 -32.76 -2.75
C LEU A 567 -5.91 -33.42 -2.80
N PHE A 568 -6.73 -33.11 -1.79
CA PHE A 568 -8.11 -33.58 -1.64
C PHE A 568 -9.05 -32.38 -1.45
N ASP A 569 -10.37 -32.62 -1.35
CA ASP A 569 -11.37 -31.57 -1.05
C ASP A 569 -11.14 -30.85 0.28
N ALA A 570 -10.40 -31.47 1.19
CA ALA A 570 -9.99 -30.94 2.48
C ALA A 570 -8.59 -31.45 2.83
N HIS A 571 -7.94 -30.82 3.83
CA HIS A 571 -6.69 -31.34 4.36
C HIS A 571 -6.93 -32.69 5.06
N GLU A 572 -6.35 -33.74 4.54
CA GLU A 572 -6.56 -35.11 4.98
C GLU A 572 -5.32 -35.70 5.67
N ILE A 573 -5.53 -36.66 6.55
CA ILE A 573 -4.47 -37.53 7.04
C ILE A 573 -4.54 -38.84 6.28
N VAL A 574 -3.49 -39.14 5.51
CA VAL A 574 -3.37 -40.32 4.66
C VAL A 574 -2.44 -41.36 5.30
N ARG A 575 -2.54 -42.60 4.84
CA ARG A 575 -1.59 -43.65 5.26
C ARG A 575 -0.49 -43.82 4.24
N SER A 576 0.75 -43.53 4.67
CA SER A 576 1.97 -43.62 3.88
C SER A 576 2.95 -44.61 4.52
N ASN A 577 3.28 -45.70 3.84
CA ASN A 577 4.03 -46.84 4.39
C ASN A 577 3.46 -47.32 5.75
N GLY A 578 2.12 -47.29 5.88
CA GLY A 578 1.39 -47.65 7.13
C GLY A 578 1.32 -46.54 8.18
N ALA A 579 2.17 -45.51 8.14
CA ALA A 579 2.14 -44.35 9.02
C ALA A 579 1.06 -43.35 8.63
N GLU A 580 0.60 -42.56 9.61
CA GLU A 580 -0.39 -41.50 9.40
C GLU A 580 0.35 -40.16 9.19
N THR A 581 0.18 -39.56 8.01
CA THR A 581 0.87 -38.33 7.59
C THR A 581 -0.08 -37.38 6.88
N GLU A 582 0.30 -36.12 6.72
CA GLU A 582 -0.56 -35.14 6.08
C GLU A 582 -0.63 -35.29 4.54
N SER A 583 -1.76 -34.91 3.95
CA SER A 583 -1.87 -34.51 2.55
C SER A 583 -1.37 -33.07 2.36
N LEU A 584 -1.46 -32.51 1.16
CA LEU A 584 -1.16 -31.09 0.96
C LEU A 584 -2.16 -30.22 1.74
N TYR A 585 -1.64 -29.43 2.69
CA TYR A 585 -2.42 -28.43 3.38
C TYR A 585 -2.46 -27.15 2.56
N THR A 586 -3.65 -26.74 2.14
CA THR A 586 -3.88 -25.55 1.30
C THR A 586 -3.91 -24.25 2.12
N GLY A 587 -2.99 -24.09 3.05
CA GLY A 587 -2.74 -22.80 3.67
C GLY A 587 -2.03 -21.84 2.71
N PRO A 588 -2.05 -20.53 2.96
CA PRO A 588 -1.48 -19.53 2.04
C PRO A 588 -0.04 -19.82 1.61
N GLN A 589 0.80 -20.28 2.53
CA GLN A 589 2.20 -20.66 2.25
C GLN A 589 2.33 -21.91 1.39
N ALA A 590 1.48 -22.92 1.60
CA ALA A 590 1.56 -24.16 0.83
C ALA A 590 1.06 -23.98 -0.62
N LEU A 591 0.04 -23.16 -0.83
CA LEU A 591 -0.43 -22.82 -2.18
C LEU A 591 0.61 -22.00 -2.96
N ARG A 592 1.36 -21.13 -2.29
CA ARG A 592 2.48 -20.42 -2.91
C ARG A 592 3.64 -21.34 -3.28
N ALA A 593 3.80 -22.39 -2.55
CA ALA A 593 4.95 -23.30 -2.61
C ALA A 593 4.81 -24.49 -3.58
N VAL A 594 3.62 -24.78 -4.12
CA VAL A 594 3.41 -25.87 -5.10
C VAL A 594 3.78 -25.48 -6.55
N GLY A 595 4.23 -24.24 -6.77
CA GLY A 595 4.46 -23.68 -8.10
C GLY A 595 3.14 -23.20 -8.74
N ALA A 596 3.27 -22.37 -9.76
CA ALA A 596 2.19 -21.59 -10.32
C ALA A 596 1.15 -22.41 -11.06
N ALA A 597 1.56 -23.21 -12.02
CA ALA A 597 0.64 -24.05 -12.79
C ALA A 597 -0.16 -24.97 -11.86
N ALA A 598 0.50 -25.52 -10.85
CA ALA A 598 -0.13 -26.33 -9.82
C ALA A 598 -1.09 -25.52 -8.94
N ARG A 599 -0.72 -24.28 -8.57
CA ARG A 599 -1.59 -23.36 -7.83
C ARG A 599 -2.82 -22.97 -8.65
N ASP A 600 -2.65 -22.59 -9.91
CA ASP A 600 -3.77 -22.19 -10.76
C ASP A 600 -4.70 -23.36 -11.06
N GLU A 601 -4.15 -24.55 -11.28
CA GLU A 601 -4.94 -25.76 -11.40
C GLU A 601 -5.72 -26.04 -10.10
N ILE A 602 -5.06 -25.92 -8.94
CA ILE A 602 -5.69 -26.08 -7.62
C ILE A 602 -6.77 -25.02 -7.41
N LEU A 603 -6.53 -23.74 -7.70
CA LEU A 603 -7.49 -22.65 -7.54
C LEU A 603 -8.63 -22.71 -8.58
N THR A 604 -8.43 -23.36 -9.73
CA THR A 604 -9.49 -23.67 -10.68
C THR A 604 -10.39 -24.78 -10.16
N LEU A 605 -9.81 -25.82 -9.57
CA LEU A 605 -10.55 -26.91 -8.93
C LEU A 605 -11.24 -26.49 -7.62
N PHE A 606 -10.66 -25.54 -6.89
CA PHE A 606 -11.10 -25.07 -5.58
C PHE A 606 -11.11 -23.55 -5.50
N PRO A 607 -12.01 -22.85 -6.21
CA PRO A 607 -12.05 -21.38 -6.26
C PRO A 607 -12.15 -20.71 -4.87
N GLN A 608 -12.78 -21.39 -3.90
CA GLN A 608 -12.96 -20.92 -2.54
C GLN A 608 -11.64 -20.74 -1.76
N LEU A 609 -10.54 -21.34 -2.21
CA LEU A 609 -9.22 -21.20 -1.58
C LEU A 609 -8.56 -19.85 -1.87
N ARG A 610 -9.11 -19.06 -2.78
CA ARG A 610 -8.68 -17.66 -3.01
C ARG A 610 -9.00 -16.79 -1.80
N ASP A 611 -10.20 -16.99 -1.23
CA ASP A 611 -10.74 -16.11 -0.19
C ASP A 611 -10.67 -16.73 1.22
N THR A 612 -10.53 -18.04 1.33
CA THR A 612 -10.56 -18.73 2.62
C THR A 612 -9.53 -19.85 2.68
N PRO A 613 -8.48 -19.72 3.49
CA PRO A 613 -7.50 -20.79 3.67
C PRO A 613 -8.14 -22.09 4.13
N GLY A 614 -7.64 -23.22 3.65
CA GLY A 614 -8.11 -24.54 4.08
C GLY A 614 -7.94 -24.73 5.61
N VAL A 615 -8.85 -25.46 6.22
CA VAL A 615 -8.75 -25.80 7.65
C VAL A 615 -7.84 -27.01 7.83
N ALA A 616 -6.84 -26.92 8.70
CA ALA A 616 -5.95 -28.05 8.99
C ALA A 616 -6.69 -29.20 9.70
N ALA A 617 -6.43 -30.44 9.27
CA ALA A 617 -7.05 -31.66 9.84
C ALA A 617 -6.72 -31.84 11.34
N ARG A 618 -5.57 -31.37 11.78
CA ARG A 618 -5.11 -31.35 13.18
C ARG A 618 -4.29 -30.08 13.45
N PRO A 619 -4.13 -29.67 14.74
CA PRO A 619 -3.27 -28.55 15.09
C PRO A 619 -1.85 -28.73 14.56
N LEU A 620 -1.36 -27.73 13.82
CA LEU A 620 0.00 -27.65 13.31
C LEU A 620 0.91 -27.09 14.42
N ILE A 621 1.96 -27.81 14.79
CA ILE A 621 2.79 -27.40 15.94
C ILE A 621 3.99 -26.59 15.46
N PRO A 622 4.16 -25.34 15.91
CA PRO A 622 5.31 -24.50 15.58
C PRO A 622 6.65 -25.12 16.01
N GLY A 623 7.71 -24.85 15.24
CA GLY A 623 9.00 -25.52 15.34
C GLY A 623 9.62 -25.60 16.73
N ALA A 624 9.63 -24.52 17.53
CA ALA A 624 10.18 -24.52 18.89
C ALA A 624 9.41 -25.48 19.82
N ARG A 625 8.07 -25.44 19.76
CA ARG A 625 7.22 -26.33 20.58
C ARG A 625 7.25 -27.77 20.08
N ALA A 626 7.42 -27.98 18.77
CA ALA A 626 7.60 -29.30 18.18
C ALA A 626 8.92 -29.94 18.64
N ARG A 627 10.02 -29.19 18.66
CA ARG A 627 11.30 -29.69 19.23
C ARG A 627 11.19 -30.04 20.72
N GLN A 628 10.46 -29.25 21.51
CA GLN A 628 10.21 -29.57 22.92
C GLN A 628 9.39 -30.86 23.07
N LEU A 629 8.42 -31.10 22.20
CA LEU A 629 7.67 -32.34 22.15
C LEU A 629 8.61 -33.53 21.87
N ALA A 630 9.44 -33.42 20.80
CA ALA A 630 10.42 -34.44 20.43
C ALA A 630 11.39 -34.76 21.60
N GLN A 631 11.94 -33.71 22.24
CA GLN A 631 12.82 -33.87 23.41
C GLN A 631 12.13 -34.62 24.57
N ARG A 632 10.86 -34.33 24.84
CA ARG A 632 10.11 -35.02 25.92
C ARG A 632 9.86 -36.48 25.58
N HIS A 633 9.57 -36.81 24.31
CA HIS A 633 9.44 -38.20 23.86
C HIS A 633 10.77 -38.95 24.01
N ALA A 634 11.86 -38.38 23.50
CA ALA A 634 13.20 -38.97 23.58
C ALA A 634 13.64 -39.19 25.04
N ARG A 635 13.49 -38.18 25.91
CA ARG A 635 13.89 -38.27 27.33
C ARG A 635 13.08 -39.30 28.13
N ASN A 636 11.82 -39.51 27.77
CA ASN A 636 10.94 -40.43 28.49
C ASN A 636 10.88 -41.82 27.85
N GLY A 637 11.62 -42.05 26.76
CA GLY A 637 11.55 -43.31 26.01
C GLY A 637 10.13 -43.66 25.55
N LYS A 638 9.34 -42.68 25.16
CA LYS A 638 7.96 -42.85 24.72
C LYS A 638 7.81 -42.73 23.24
N ASN A 639 7.07 -43.65 22.63
CA ASN A 639 6.74 -43.60 21.21
C ASN A 639 5.92 -42.35 20.85
N LEU A 640 6.02 -41.92 19.60
CA LEU A 640 5.23 -40.79 19.06
C LEU A 640 3.76 -41.17 18.90
N ILE A 641 3.49 -42.45 18.66
CA ILE A 641 2.15 -43.02 18.58
C ILE A 641 1.98 -43.97 19.78
N CYS A 642 1.04 -43.65 20.68
CA CYS A 642 0.73 -44.43 21.87
C CYS A 642 -0.78 -44.66 22.01
#